data_efd2e493d3a29eb7e919ca1e342e7a7e
#
_entry.id   efd2e493d3a29eb7e919ca1e342e7a7e
#
_cell.length_a   1.000
_cell.length_b   1.000
_cell.length_c   1.000
_cell.angle_alpha   90.00
_cell.angle_beta   90.00
_cell.angle_gamma   90.00
#
_symmetry.space_group_name_H-M   'P 1'
#
loop_
_entity.id
_entity.type
_entity.pdbx_description
1 polymer ?
#
loop_
_entity_poly.entity_id
_entity_poly.type
_entity_poly.pdbx_seq_one_letter_code
_entity_poly.pdbx_strand_id
1 'polypeptide(L)'
;MSSQQAFDADLARAMSRRQFLVRLARASSAALLASSPLGCATAHGRLQRRLLGDTVIFTPVQEKTVAKIIDGFNPPDTEIRKRLKAEDPHYDPVDAYAEFAWAHGDDFLANMRFLIDFVNVLPTFTRTFATRYGLPARFELQRFHPLDANRYFLFLRDSGLRPLRNIFSGAKFIGTAPIYMNERVTWKVMNYPGPWLLDPAKRDADLAHSTSFDMAKETDDNVIALRRRVLAHDDLRAGLETARIAGGQDRLVIETDIVVVGSGAGGSFVAAELAEKTSQRILIVEKGEFLEPADFLQRERLMMPRIFDTEFSTTQVFGREIPTLSTTVVTGKLVGGSATINHALAFEPPRPVIRDWREQNGADIDYDDLAPHLDAIGKLLRIAAVPESQISGGNLALRRGAQALGLPHHGPTRRNAHECIGCGYCDLGCRYNRKLTPLNIVLPMAARRGAQVLANCRVDAVLLQPLAGDGRDGRTHRATGVTGYLTDARGTKRERIEIRARRVVLAAGPFSSPRILMASGVPDLRSAKGAQRAVGERFSTHATITFCGDFDEPLYPSAATPPMGYFVKKYEVDDQASADPDRHHVRYALEGMLNHPLAHAQLVPYESAESHQAYMKRFNQTMTLAVMFRDRPVGRVTSRAFEYELAEEDHAGWLDALRTGARIMFAAGARRVFFNAHRPLILSEPAQIDETLSLELVRQQRIQITSGHPMGGCALGGDRRRDVVDSRGRSWDVDGLYVADSSLLPTSLGVNPCYTVYALGRFIGRTLADEIGA
;
A
#
# COMPACT_ATOMS: atom_id res chain seq x y z
N MET A 1 -20.49 13.79 31.98
CA MET A 1 -19.60 14.01 30.82
C MET A 1 -18.20 13.58 31.24
N SER A 2 -17.51 12.76 30.45
CA SER A 2 -16.10 12.46 30.71
C SER A 2 -15.25 13.74 30.60
N SER A 3 -14.10 13.77 31.24
CA SER A 3 -13.14 14.89 31.13
C SER A 3 -12.83 15.23 29.67
N GLN A 4 -12.84 14.23 28.81
CA GLN A 4 -12.60 14.38 27.36
C GLN A 4 -13.77 15.05 26.64
N GLN A 5 -15.01 14.71 26.98
CA GLN A 5 -16.20 15.38 26.40
C GLN A 5 -16.26 16.86 26.81
N ALA A 6 -15.83 17.19 28.02
CA ALA A 6 -15.69 18.56 28.48
C ALA A 6 -14.59 19.31 27.70
N PHE A 7 -13.44 18.66 27.44
CA PHE A 7 -12.37 19.23 26.63
C PHE A 7 -12.82 19.54 25.20
N ASP A 8 -13.47 18.57 24.53
CA ASP A 8 -13.92 18.72 23.15
C ASP A 8 -14.99 19.83 23.05
N ALA A 9 -15.87 19.93 24.03
CA ALA A 9 -16.86 21.00 24.11
C ALA A 9 -16.22 22.39 24.37
N ASP A 10 -15.20 22.45 25.24
CA ASP A 10 -14.47 23.68 25.50
C ASP A 10 -13.62 24.11 24.29
N LEU A 11 -12.98 23.19 23.60
CA LEU A 11 -12.23 23.47 22.39
C LEU A 11 -13.14 23.97 21.25
N ALA A 12 -14.33 23.37 21.11
CA ALA A 12 -15.33 23.79 20.14
C ALA A 12 -15.91 25.18 20.46
N ARG A 13 -16.03 25.56 21.76
CA ARG A 13 -16.47 26.89 22.21
C ARG A 13 -15.37 27.93 22.12
N ALA A 14 -14.13 27.57 22.44
CA ALA A 14 -13.00 28.52 22.50
C ALA A 14 -12.42 28.87 21.13
N MET A 15 -12.58 27.95 20.15
CA MET A 15 -12.15 28.19 18.78
C MET A 15 -13.08 27.44 17.81
N SER A 16 -13.56 28.15 16.78
CA SER A 16 -14.19 27.42 15.68
C SER A 16 -13.15 26.44 15.07
N ARG A 17 -13.64 25.31 14.52
CA ARG A 17 -12.81 24.34 13.78
C ARG A 17 -11.88 25.02 12.77
N ARG A 18 -12.37 26.10 12.14
CA ARG A 18 -11.63 26.93 11.19
C ARG A 18 -10.49 27.69 11.89
N GLN A 19 -10.72 28.28 13.06
CA GLN A 19 -9.68 29.03 13.80
C GLN A 19 -8.58 28.09 14.33
N PHE A 20 -8.94 26.89 14.79
CA PHE A 20 -7.97 25.87 15.19
C PHE A 20 -7.10 25.45 14.01
N LEU A 21 -7.73 25.12 12.87
CA LEU A 21 -7.01 24.73 11.65
C LEU A 21 -6.14 25.88 11.11
N VAL A 22 -6.59 27.15 11.20
CA VAL A 22 -5.77 28.34 10.83
C VAL A 22 -4.52 28.43 11.72
N ARG A 23 -4.68 28.26 13.02
CA ARG A 23 -3.54 28.30 13.95
C ARG A 23 -2.60 27.12 13.71
N LEU A 24 -3.14 25.92 13.47
CA LEU A 24 -2.37 24.73 13.10
C LEU A 24 -1.58 24.93 11.80
N ALA A 25 -2.20 25.50 10.77
CA ALA A 25 -1.54 25.80 9.49
C ALA A 25 -0.45 26.89 9.62
N ARG A 26 -0.69 27.91 10.45
CA ARG A 26 0.34 28.93 10.76
C ARG A 26 1.51 28.33 11.53
N ALA A 27 1.25 27.40 12.42
CA ALA A 27 2.27 26.65 13.16
C ALA A 27 3.10 25.77 12.25
N SER A 28 2.44 25.05 11.34
CA SER A 28 3.11 24.24 10.31
C SER A 28 3.99 25.12 9.41
N SER A 29 3.56 26.34 9.12
CA SER A 29 4.35 27.29 8.35
C SER A 29 5.56 27.83 9.13
N ALA A 30 5.43 28.05 10.45
CA ALA A 30 6.55 28.45 11.30
C ALA A 30 7.56 27.31 11.50
N ALA A 31 7.08 26.04 11.67
CA ALA A 31 7.93 24.87 11.71
C ALA A 31 8.64 24.60 10.37
N LEU A 32 7.96 24.84 9.23
CA LEU A 32 8.55 24.78 7.89
C LEU A 32 9.61 25.86 7.66
N LEU A 33 9.41 27.06 8.18
CA LEU A 33 10.40 28.13 8.11
C LEU A 33 11.60 27.85 9.02
N ALA A 34 11.38 27.23 10.18
CA ALA A 34 12.45 26.80 11.08
C ALA A 34 13.23 25.56 10.56
N SER A 35 12.59 24.73 9.75
CA SER A 35 13.18 23.56 9.10
C SER A 35 13.66 23.84 7.66
N SER A 36 13.49 25.06 7.16
CA SER A 36 14.01 25.43 5.84
C SER A 36 15.55 25.40 5.81
N PRO A 37 16.18 25.10 4.66
CA PRO A 37 17.64 25.11 4.55
C PRO A 37 18.30 26.43 5.00
N LEU A 38 17.60 27.53 4.89
CA LEU A 38 18.04 28.87 5.35
C LEU A 38 17.98 29.02 6.89
N GLY A 39 16.98 28.42 7.55
CA GLY A 39 16.89 28.40 9.03
C GLY A 39 17.88 27.43 9.67
N CYS A 40 18.19 26.31 9.02
CA CYS A 40 19.17 25.34 9.49
C CYS A 40 20.63 25.83 9.38
N ALA A 41 20.95 26.64 8.37
CA ALA A 41 22.32 27.12 8.16
C ALA A 41 22.79 28.10 9.23
N THR A 42 21.89 28.81 9.86
CA THR A 42 22.22 29.87 10.86
C THR A 42 22.10 29.42 12.32
N ALA A 43 21.31 28.41 12.62
CA ALA A 43 20.97 28.04 14.01
C ALA A 43 21.75 26.85 14.59
N HIS A 44 22.27 25.94 13.78
CA HIS A 44 22.85 24.69 14.27
C HIS A 44 24.10 24.29 13.52
N GLY A 45 25.23 24.80 13.93
CA GLY A 45 26.53 24.59 13.32
C GLY A 45 27.15 23.19 13.41
N ARG A 46 26.40 22.16 13.82
CA ARG A 46 26.87 20.76 13.83
C ARG A 46 25.70 19.81 13.68
N LEU A 47 25.40 19.46 12.44
CA LEU A 47 24.59 18.29 12.15
C LEU A 47 25.43 17.04 12.43
N GLN A 48 24.92 16.13 13.27
CA GLN A 48 25.60 14.85 13.48
C GLN A 48 25.54 13.99 12.23
N ARG A 49 26.67 13.51 11.78
CA ARG A 49 26.80 12.54 10.70
C ARG A 49 26.64 11.15 11.28
N ARG A 50 25.75 10.36 10.68
CA ARG A 50 25.55 8.96 11.08
C ARG A 50 26.02 8.01 10.00
N LEU A 51 26.26 6.76 10.42
CA LEU A 51 26.70 5.52 9.76
C LEU A 51 26.68 5.40 8.23
N LEU A 52 26.04 6.28 7.50
CA LEU A 52 25.85 6.26 6.06
C LEU A 52 26.69 7.35 5.35
N GLY A 53 27.87 7.62 5.85
CA GLY A 53 28.78 8.63 5.30
C GLY A 53 28.36 10.06 5.69
N ASP A 54 28.41 10.99 4.72
CA ASP A 54 28.14 12.42 4.95
C ASP A 54 26.64 12.77 5.06
N THR A 55 25.73 11.77 5.10
CA THR A 55 24.28 12.00 5.11
C THR A 55 23.75 12.23 6.52
N VAL A 56 23.21 13.40 6.75
CA VAL A 56 22.47 13.71 7.99
C VAL A 56 21.03 13.23 7.85
N ILE A 57 20.65 12.19 8.63
CA ILE A 57 19.30 11.64 8.59
C ILE A 57 18.35 12.51 9.41
N PHE A 58 18.67 12.76 10.68
CA PHE A 58 17.91 13.63 11.57
C PHE A 58 18.82 14.69 12.21
N THR A 59 18.25 15.87 12.45
CA THR A 59 18.92 16.90 13.25
C THR A 59 18.97 16.47 14.73
N PRO A 60 19.87 17.03 15.57
CA PRO A 60 19.90 16.72 17.00
C PRO A 60 18.58 16.99 17.74
N VAL A 61 17.78 17.95 17.27
CA VAL A 61 16.44 18.23 17.82
C VAL A 61 15.46 17.11 17.43
N GLN A 62 15.49 16.67 16.17
CA GLN A 62 14.66 15.58 15.68
C GLN A 62 15.00 14.26 16.39
N GLU A 63 16.29 13.96 16.59
CA GLU A 63 16.73 12.77 17.33
C GLU A 63 16.22 12.77 18.77
N LYS A 64 16.36 13.89 19.50
CA LYS A 64 15.80 14.04 20.84
C LYS A 64 14.29 13.90 20.86
N THR A 65 13.61 14.38 19.82
CA THR A 65 12.17 14.26 19.67
C THR A 65 11.77 12.81 19.43
N VAL A 66 12.47 12.09 18.53
CA VAL A 66 12.24 10.65 18.28
C VAL A 66 12.50 9.85 19.55
N ALA A 67 13.60 10.09 20.24
CA ALA A 67 13.89 9.45 21.54
C ALA A 67 12.73 9.66 22.53
N LYS A 68 12.20 10.87 22.61
CA LYS A 68 11.10 11.20 23.50
C LYS A 68 9.78 10.54 23.09
N ILE A 69 9.53 10.41 21.79
CA ILE A 69 8.38 9.65 21.30
C ILE A 69 8.52 8.17 21.68
N ILE A 70 9.68 7.58 21.42
CA ILE A 70 9.96 6.18 21.80
C ILE A 70 9.77 5.97 23.30
N ASP A 71 10.35 6.81 24.13
CA ASP A 71 10.24 6.74 25.59
C ASP A 71 8.80 6.94 26.09
N GLY A 72 8.00 7.75 25.38
CA GLY A 72 6.59 7.95 25.70
C GLY A 72 5.72 6.72 25.41
N PHE A 73 6.03 5.97 24.35
CA PHE A 73 5.31 4.74 24.00
C PHE A 73 5.90 3.48 24.63
N ASN A 74 7.21 3.47 24.87
CA ASN A 74 7.95 2.36 25.48
C ASN A 74 8.94 2.93 26.53
N PRO A 75 8.48 3.28 27.74
CA PRO A 75 9.36 3.81 28.79
C PRO A 75 10.56 2.91 29.05
N PRO A 76 11.72 3.48 29.46
CA PRO A 76 12.95 2.72 29.67
C PRO A 76 12.87 1.63 30.76
N ASP A 77 11.92 1.72 31.66
CA ASP A 77 11.65 0.76 32.73
C ASP A 77 10.76 -0.42 32.33
N THR A 78 10.22 -0.42 31.11
CA THR A 78 9.45 -1.56 30.57
C THR A 78 10.32 -2.81 30.36
N GLU A 79 9.71 -3.99 30.45
CA GLU A 79 10.42 -5.27 30.30
C GLU A 79 11.21 -5.37 29.01
N ILE A 80 10.59 -5.01 27.88
CA ILE A 80 11.26 -5.07 26.55
C ILE A 80 12.47 -4.14 26.51
N ARG A 81 12.36 -2.92 27.05
CA ARG A 81 13.47 -1.95 27.06
C ARG A 81 14.62 -2.42 27.96
N LYS A 82 14.32 -3.01 29.11
CA LYS A 82 15.32 -3.61 30.01
C LYS A 82 16.02 -4.78 29.32
N ARG A 83 15.30 -5.66 28.67
CA ARG A 83 15.87 -6.79 27.93
C ARG A 83 16.69 -6.33 26.72
N LEU A 84 16.22 -5.34 25.93
CA LEU A 84 17.00 -4.76 24.85
C LEU A 84 18.35 -4.25 25.35
N LYS A 85 18.37 -3.50 26.45
CA LYS A 85 19.60 -2.98 27.05
C LYS A 85 20.54 -4.10 27.54
N ALA A 86 20.01 -5.19 28.07
CA ALA A 86 20.80 -6.30 28.62
C ALA A 86 21.30 -7.27 27.52
N GLU A 87 20.44 -7.63 26.53
CA GLU A 87 20.70 -8.68 25.57
C GLU A 87 21.21 -8.17 24.21
N ASP A 88 20.97 -6.87 23.91
CA ASP A 88 21.43 -6.21 22.69
C ASP A 88 21.88 -4.76 22.96
N PRO A 89 22.93 -4.56 23.76
CA PRO A 89 23.33 -3.24 24.28
C PRO A 89 23.76 -2.25 23.20
N HIS A 90 24.07 -2.74 21.99
CA HIS A 90 24.42 -1.90 20.83
C HIS A 90 23.23 -1.46 20.00
N TYR A 91 22.03 -1.96 20.27
CA TYR A 91 20.83 -1.58 19.57
C TYR A 91 20.29 -0.25 20.10
N ASP A 92 20.42 0.81 19.31
CA ASP A 92 19.77 2.10 19.59
C ASP A 92 18.47 2.21 18.78
N PRO A 93 17.30 2.29 19.42
CA PRO A 93 16.02 2.42 18.71
C PRO A 93 15.91 3.71 17.88
N VAL A 94 16.59 4.80 18.26
CA VAL A 94 16.59 6.05 17.49
C VAL A 94 17.34 5.87 16.19
N ASP A 95 18.50 5.22 16.24
CA ASP A 95 19.31 4.90 15.06
C ASP A 95 18.57 3.94 14.14
N ALA A 96 17.96 2.89 14.70
CA ALA A 96 17.18 1.93 13.93
C ALA A 96 16.02 2.59 13.18
N TYR A 97 15.33 3.55 13.82
CA TYR A 97 14.28 4.32 13.17
C TYR A 97 14.82 5.28 12.09
N ALA A 98 15.94 5.94 12.37
CA ALA A 98 16.58 6.84 11.41
C ALA A 98 17.00 6.09 10.14
N GLU A 99 17.66 4.93 10.29
CA GLU A 99 18.04 4.06 9.17
C GLU A 99 16.82 3.59 8.38
N PHE A 100 15.76 3.15 9.07
CA PHE A 100 14.52 2.73 8.44
C PHE A 100 13.87 3.86 7.63
N ALA A 101 13.77 5.07 8.19
CA ALA A 101 13.20 6.23 7.50
C ALA A 101 14.07 6.64 6.30
N TRP A 102 15.38 6.60 6.44
CA TRP A 102 16.31 6.92 5.35
C TRP A 102 16.20 5.91 4.19
N ALA A 103 16.11 4.62 4.52
CA ALA A 103 16.03 3.55 3.53
C ALA A 103 14.75 3.62 2.67
N HIS A 104 13.67 4.22 3.17
CA HIS A 104 12.42 4.42 2.42
C HIS A 104 12.52 5.49 1.31
N GLY A 105 13.62 6.24 1.26
CA GLY A 105 13.86 7.28 0.24
C GLY A 105 13.54 8.69 0.72
N ASP A 106 13.86 9.67 -0.14
CA ASP A 106 13.88 11.08 0.24
C ASP A 106 12.48 11.64 0.53
N ASP A 107 11.46 11.24 -0.22
CA ASP A 107 10.07 11.70 -0.02
C ASP A 107 9.50 11.21 1.33
N PHE A 108 9.72 9.95 1.67
CA PHE A 108 9.30 9.40 2.96
C PHE A 108 10.06 10.06 4.11
N LEU A 109 11.38 10.22 3.98
CA LEU A 109 12.22 10.87 4.99
C LEU A 109 11.80 12.33 5.22
N ALA A 110 11.48 13.07 4.16
CA ALA A 110 10.99 14.44 4.27
C ALA A 110 9.66 14.52 5.03
N ASN A 111 8.73 13.61 4.74
CA ASN A 111 7.46 13.52 5.46
C ASN A 111 7.66 13.16 6.94
N MET A 112 8.58 12.25 7.25
CA MET A 112 8.87 11.88 8.63
C MET A 112 9.55 13.03 9.39
N ARG A 113 10.51 13.72 8.81
CA ARG A 113 11.11 14.94 9.39
C ARG A 113 10.05 15.99 9.71
N PHE A 114 9.14 16.24 8.76
CA PHE A 114 8.04 17.18 8.99
C PHE A 114 7.13 16.72 10.16
N LEU A 115 6.76 15.45 10.21
CA LEU A 115 5.94 14.91 11.29
C LEU A 115 6.64 15.03 12.65
N ILE A 116 7.92 14.71 12.72
CA ILE A 116 8.73 14.80 13.96
C ILE A 116 8.80 16.27 14.43
N ASP A 117 9.10 17.22 13.54
CA ASP A 117 9.17 18.64 13.88
C ASP A 117 7.81 19.15 14.35
N PHE A 118 6.74 18.74 13.66
CA PHE A 118 5.38 19.14 14.00
C PHE A 118 4.96 18.58 15.37
N VAL A 119 5.23 17.31 15.63
CA VAL A 119 4.95 16.67 16.95
C VAL A 119 5.74 17.34 18.06
N ASN A 120 6.98 17.76 17.80
CA ASN A 120 7.80 18.45 18.79
C ASN A 120 7.19 19.79 19.25
N VAL A 121 6.65 20.57 18.30
CA VAL A 121 6.11 21.92 18.60
C VAL A 121 4.61 21.91 18.94
N LEU A 122 3.92 20.82 18.71
CA LEU A 122 2.48 20.70 18.94
C LEU A 122 2.04 21.04 20.36
N PRO A 123 2.78 20.72 21.45
CA PRO A 123 2.45 21.13 22.81
C PRO A 123 2.31 22.64 22.99
N THR A 124 3.05 23.44 22.23
CA THR A 124 2.94 24.92 22.23
C THR A 124 1.51 25.38 21.88
N PHE A 125 0.87 24.73 20.91
CA PHE A 125 -0.46 25.11 20.41
C PHE A 125 -1.59 24.53 21.24
N THR A 126 -1.36 23.38 21.85
CA THR A 126 -2.35 22.69 22.71
C THR A 126 -2.19 23.05 24.20
N ARG A 127 -1.21 23.86 24.55
CA ARG A 127 -0.82 24.16 25.95
C ARG A 127 -1.98 24.61 26.82
N THR A 128 -2.76 25.59 26.38
CA THR A 128 -3.86 26.15 27.18
C THR A 128 -4.91 25.09 27.53
N PHE A 129 -5.12 24.13 26.64
CA PHE A 129 -6.06 23.03 26.85
C PHE A 129 -5.41 21.89 27.63
N ALA A 130 -4.17 21.53 27.28
CA ALA A 130 -3.44 20.43 27.91
C ALA A 130 -3.23 20.67 29.42
N THR A 131 -2.92 21.88 29.87
CA THR A 131 -2.74 22.22 31.29
C THR A 131 -4.02 22.05 32.11
N ARG A 132 -5.21 22.28 31.53
CA ARG A 132 -6.49 22.00 32.20
C ARG A 132 -6.71 20.53 32.50
N TYR A 133 -5.97 19.63 31.81
CA TYR A 133 -6.00 18.19 31.99
C TYR A 133 -4.75 17.65 32.71
N GLY A 134 -4.06 18.51 33.45
CA GLY A 134 -2.91 18.14 34.27
C GLY A 134 -1.63 17.82 33.48
N LEU A 135 -1.56 18.26 32.22
CA LEU A 135 -0.35 18.09 31.41
C LEU A 135 0.63 19.25 31.66
N PRO A 136 1.95 19.01 31.57
CA PRO A 136 2.95 20.03 31.82
C PRO A 136 2.87 21.17 30.80
N ALA A 137 3.05 22.40 31.28
CA ALA A 137 3.04 23.64 30.49
C ALA A 137 4.36 23.84 29.72
N ARG A 138 4.82 22.82 28.99
CA ARG A 138 6.05 22.86 28.20
C ARG A 138 5.74 23.14 26.71
N PHE A 139 6.68 23.79 26.03
CA PHE A 139 6.50 24.23 24.64
C PHE A 139 6.91 23.15 23.63
N GLU A 140 7.85 22.29 23.98
CA GLU A 140 8.46 21.32 23.08
C GLU A 140 8.43 19.92 23.69
N LEU A 141 8.02 18.93 22.91
CA LEU A 141 7.90 17.54 23.34
C LEU A 141 9.23 16.96 23.83
N GLN A 142 10.34 17.30 23.18
CA GLN A 142 11.68 16.81 23.56
C GLN A 142 12.07 17.13 25.01
N ARG A 143 11.38 18.09 25.65
CA ARG A 143 11.62 18.51 27.05
C ARG A 143 10.71 17.82 28.06
N PHE A 144 9.79 16.95 27.60
CA PHE A 144 8.89 16.24 28.50
C PHE A 144 9.62 15.10 29.22
N HIS A 145 9.18 14.81 30.43
CA HIS A 145 9.49 13.52 31.04
C HIS A 145 8.78 12.39 30.25
N PRO A 146 9.32 11.15 30.17
CA PRO A 146 8.68 10.06 29.43
C PRO A 146 7.21 9.83 29.80
N LEU A 147 6.86 9.85 31.09
CA LEU A 147 5.47 9.70 31.52
C LEU A 147 4.57 10.85 31.07
N ASP A 148 5.09 12.07 31.05
CA ASP A 148 4.33 13.23 30.56
C ASP A 148 4.17 13.17 29.05
N ALA A 149 5.16 12.68 28.32
CA ALA A 149 5.04 12.41 26.87
C ALA A 149 3.98 11.36 26.60
N ASN A 150 3.93 10.25 27.36
CA ASN A 150 2.88 9.25 27.28
C ASN A 150 1.50 9.86 27.52
N ARG A 151 1.30 10.60 28.62
CA ARG A 151 0.05 11.29 28.94
C ARG A 151 -0.38 12.23 27.80
N TYR A 152 0.58 12.94 27.21
CA TYR A 152 0.31 13.83 26.09
C TYR A 152 -0.15 13.07 24.86
N PHE A 153 0.44 11.95 24.52
CA PHE A 153 -0.03 11.09 23.43
C PHE A 153 -1.41 10.52 23.69
N LEU A 154 -1.71 10.09 24.91
CA LEU A 154 -3.06 9.64 25.28
C LEU A 154 -4.09 10.77 25.15
N PHE A 155 -3.71 12.00 25.51
CA PHE A 155 -4.54 13.19 25.28
C PHE A 155 -4.84 13.40 23.77
N LEU A 156 -3.84 13.27 22.87
CA LEU A 156 -4.04 13.34 21.44
C LEU A 156 -4.96 12.22 20.93
N ARG A 157 -4.76 10.99 21.40
CA ARG A 157 -5.57 9.80 21.09
C ARG A 157 -7.05 10.02 21.40
N ASP A 158 -7.31 10.61 22.57
CA ASP A 158 -8.66 10.75 23.12
C ASP A 158 -9.37 12.02 22.64
N SER A 159 -8.70 12.83 21.82
CA SER A 159 -9.29 14.04 21.27
C SER A 159 -10.52 13.78 20.39
N GLY A 160 -11.53 14.62 20.46
CA GLY A 160 -12.64 14.70 19.52
C GLY A 160 -12.20 15.15 18.12
N LEU A 161 -11.02 15.80 18.01
CA LEU A 161 -10.51 16.33 16.76
C LEU A 161 -9.70 15.27 15.98
N ARG A 162 -10.22 14.88 14.81
CA ARG A 162 -9.57 13.90 13.93
C ARG A 162 -8.09 14.17 13.65
N PRO A 163 -7.63 15.42 13.34
CA PRO A 163 -6.23 15.68 13.11
C PRO A 163 -5.32 15.32 14.29
N LEU A 164 -5.75 15.55 15.53
CA LEU A 164 -4.96 15.19 16.72
C LEU A 164 -4.88 13.67 16.90
N ARG A 165 -5.98 12.95 16.65
CA ARG A 165 -5.97 11.48 16.70
C ARG A 165 -5.02 10.89 15.65
N ASN A 166 -5.00 11.45 14.45
CA ASN A 166 -4.12 11.00 13.39
C ASN A 166 -2.64 11.23 13.73
N ILE A 167 -2.32 12.33 14.41
CA ILE A 167 -0.97 12.60 14.94
C ILE A 167 -0.57 11.53 15.96
N PHE A 168 -1.50 11.11 16.83
CA PHE A 168 -1.25 9.99 17.75
C PHE A 168 -0.87 8.72 16.99
N SER A 169 -1.55 8.38 15.90
CA SER A 169 -1.22 7.18 15.10
C SER A 169 0.18 7.24 14.50
N GLY A 170 0.56 8.39 13.95
CA GLY A 170 1.93 8.61 13.48
C GLY A 170 2.97 8.52 14.59
N ALA A 171 2.70 9.11 15.75
CA ALA A 171 3.57 9.03 16.91
C ALA A 171 3.66 7.60 17.46
N LYS A 172 2.54 6.84 17.47
CA LYS A 172 2.54 5.40 17.84
C LYS A 172 3.48 4.62 16.92
N PHE A 173 3.42 4.84 15.61
CA PHE A 173 4.32 4.18 14.68
C PHE A 173 5.79 4.50 15.00
N ILE A 174 6.17 5.77 15.12
CA ILE A 174 7.54 6.19 15.48
C ILE A 174 7.97 5.57 16.82
N GLY A 175 7.08 5.53 17.80
CA GLY A 175 7.38 5.05 19.14
C GLY A 175 7.49 3.53 19.29
N THR A 176 6.78 2.77 18.46
CA THR A 176 6.70 1.30 18.58
C THR A 176 7.55 0.57 17.52
N ALA A 177 7.60 1.08 16.28
CA ALA A 177 8.30 0.43 15.19
C ALA A 177 9.75 0.06 15.53
N PRO A 178 10.61 0.96 16.03
CA PRO A 178 11.99 0.62 16.30
C PRO A 178 12.16 -0.44 17.42
N ILE A 179 11.19 -0.59 18.29
CA ILE A 179 11.20 -1.64 19.31
C ILE A 179 10.89 -3.00 18.72
N TYR A 180 9.83 -3.08 17.87
CA TYR A 180 9.37 -4.34 17.27
C TYR A 180 10.14 -4.74 16.01
N MET A 181 10.99 -3.86 15.47
CA MET A 181 11.98 -4.19 14.43
C MET A 181 13.17 -5.00 14.98
N ASN A 182 13.39 -5.05 16.31
CA ASN A 182 14.50 -5.82 16.87
C ASN A 182 14.18 -7.32 16.85
N GLU A 183 14.87 -8.04 16.00
CA GLU A 183 14.69 -9.47 15.78
C GLU A 183 15.31 -10.33 16.89
N ARG A 184 16.36 -9.81 17.52
CA ARG A 184 17.18 -10.58 18.47
C ARG A 184 16.49 -10.77 19.82
N VAL A 185 15.82 -9.73 20.32
CA VAL A 185 15.20 -9.71 21.62
C VAL A 185 13.69 -9.69 21.55
N THR A 186 13.12 -8.73 20.82
CA THR A 186 11.68 -8.47 20.83
C THR A 186 10.88 -9.62 20.23
N TRP A 187 11.34 -10.22 19.13
CA TRP A 187 10.67 -11.37 18.54
C TRP A 187 10.60 -12.58 19.49
N LYS A 188 11.64 -12.80 20.30
CA LYS A 188 11.61 -13.85 21.34
C LYS A 188 10.59 -13.54 22.44
N VAL A 189 10.48 -12.26 22.85
CA VAL A 189 9.50 -11.83 23.85
C VAL A 189 8.07 -12.00 23.36
N MET A 190 7.85 -11.83 22.05
CA MET A 190 6.54 -12.00 21.40
C MET A 190 6.19 -13.46 21.12
N ASN A 191 7.09 -14.40 21.32
CA ASN A 191 6.98 -15.76 20.80
C ASN A 191 6.74 -15.79 19.28
N TYR A 192 7.29 -14.79 18.58
CA TYR A 192 7.23 -14.75 17.12
C TYR A 192 8.31 -15.68 16.56
N PRO A 193 7.93 -16.67 15.74
CA PRO A 193 8.87 -17.72 15.30
C PRO A 193 9.94 -17.21 14.33
N GLY A 194 9.72 -16.04 13.73
CA GLY A 194 10.62 -15.48 12.73
C GLY A 194 10.63 -16.26 11.40
N PRO A 195 11.41 -15.78 10.42
CA PRO A 195 11.60 -16.49 9.17
C PRO A 195 12.43 -17.77 9.38
N TRP A 196 12.09 -18.81 8.65
CA TRP A 196 12.83 -20.09 8.66
C TRP A 196 14.30 -19.94 8.30
N LEU A 197 14.64 -18.89 7.56
CA LEU A 197 16.02 -18.50 7.26
C LEU A 197 16.90 -18.28 8.50
N LEU A 198 16.28 -17.95 9.63
CA LEU A 198 16.99 -17.74 10.91
C LEU A 198 17.18 -19.07 11.68
N ASP A 199 16.51 -20.13 11.27
CA ASP A 199 16.66 -21.49 11.82
C ASP A 199 17.35 -22.37 10.76
N PRO A 200 18.67 -22.69 10.90
CA PRO A 200 19.40 -23.46 9.89
C PRO A 200 18.79 -24.83 9.63
N ALA A 201 18.33 -25.54 10.67
CA ALA A 201 17.77 -26.88 10.53
C ALA A 201 16.46 -26.89 9.74
N LYS A 202 15.57 -25.92 10.03
CA LYS A 202 14.33 -25.75 9.26
C LYS A 202 14.62 -25.29 7.83
N ARG A 203 15.53 -24.33 7.68
CA ARG A 203 15.94 -23.82 6.36
C ARG A 203 16.46 -24.96 5.47
N ASP A 204 17.35 -25.80 5.99
CA ASP A 204 17.98 -26.85 5.21
C ASP A 204 16.99 -27.97 4.87
N ALA A 205 16.09 -28.32 5.80
CA ALA A 205 14.99 -29.25 5.53
C ALA A 205 14.01 -28.72 4.48
N ASP A 206 13.66 -27.44 4.54
CA ASP A 206 12.73 -26.80 3.60
C ASP A 206 13.35 -26.59 2.23
N LEU A 207 14.65 -26.26 2.17
CA LEU A 207 15.37 -26.18 0.91
C LEU A 207 15.49 -27.56 0.25
N ALA A 208 15.81 -28.61 1.01
CA ALA A 208 15.84 -29.99 0.51
C ALA A 208 14.48 -30.41 -0.03
N HIS A 209 13.40 -30.10 0.69
CA HIS A 209 12.03 -30.36 0.22
C HIS A 209 11.69 -29.50 -1.01
N SER A 210 12.14 -28.24 -1.06
CA SER A 210 11.87 -27.32 -2.17
C SER A 210 12.63 -27.66 -3.45
N THR A 211 13.81 -28.27 -3.38
CA THR A 211 14.61 -28.65 -4.56
C THR A 211 14.11 -29.90 -5.27
N SER A 212 13.20 -30.68 -4.64
CA SER A 212 12.56 -31.86 -5.26
C SER A 212 11.41 -31.51 -6.21
N PHE A 213 11.07 -30.20 -6.35
CA PHE A 213 9.93 -29.78 -7.16
C PHE A 213 10.31 -29.50 -8.62
N ASP A 214 9.50 -29.99 -9.56
CA ASP A 214 9.72 -29.84 -11.00
C ASP A 214 9.78 -28.38 -11.48
N MET A 215 9.07 -27.48 -10.81
CA MET A 215 9.02 -26.06 -11.19
C MET A 215 10.13 -25.18 -10.57
N ALA A 216 10.88 -25.64 -9.58
CA ALA A 216 11.94 -24.81 -9.01
C ALA A 216 12.94 -24.37 -10.09
N LYS A 217 13.35 -25.34 -10.91
CA LYS A 217 14.28 -25.08 -12.01
C LYS A 217 13.67 -24.14 -13.06
N GLU A 218 12.41 -24.35 -13.44
CA GLU A 218 11.73 -23.49 -14.43
C GLU A 218 11.64 -22.03 -13.95
N THR A 219 11.21 -21.80 -12.72
CA THR A 219 11.07 -20.43 -12.19
C THR A 219 12.43 -19.76 -11.97
N ASP A 220 13.47 -20.49 -11.61
CA ASP A 220 14.83 -19.96 -11.47
C ASP A 220 15.44 -19.63 -12.84
N ASP A 221 15.31 -20.53 -13.84
CA ASP A 221 15.71 -20.28 -15.22
C ASP A 221 14.98 -19.08 -15.84
N ASN A 222 13.72 -18.88 -15.47
CA ASN A 222 12.95 -17.71 -15.85
C ASN A 222 13.56 -16.41 -15.29
N VAL A 223 13.89 -16.37 -14.00
CA VAL A 223 14.49 -15.19 -13.37
C VAL A 223 15.88 -14.90 -13.98
N ILE A 224 16.67 -15.93 -14.26
CA ILE A 224 17.96 -15.79 -14.95
C ILE A 224 17.78 -15.20 -16.36
N ALA A 225 16.77 -15.67 -17.11
CA ALA A 225 16.47 -15.13 -18.44
C ALA A 225 16.02 -13.66 -18.37
N LEU A 226 15.23 -13.28 -17.37
CA LEU A 226 14.85 -11.88 -17.13
C LEU A 226 16.06 -11.03 -16.76
N ARG A 227 16.91 -11.48 -15.85
CA ARG A 227 18.13 -10.76 -15.43
C ARG A 227 18.97 -10.31 -16.62
N ARG A 228 19.14 -11.17 -17.63
CA ARG A 228 19.90 -10.86 -18.85
C ARG A 228 19.29 -9.74 -19.70
N ARG A 229 18.07 -9.34 -19.43
CA ARG A 229 17.30 -8.30 -20.13
C ARG A 229 16.99 -7.09 -19.26
N VAL A 230 17.40 -7.12 -17.97
CA VAL A 230 17.36 -5.94 -17.11
C VAL A 230 18.57 -5.08 -17.41
N LEU A 231 18.31 -3.84 -17.82
CA LEU A 231 19.34 -2.85 -18.10
C LEU A 231 19.82 -2.23 -16.79
N ALA A 232 21.10 -2.37 -16.49
CA ALA A 232 21.73 -1.67 -15.39
C ALA A 232 22.15 -0.26 -15.82
N HIS A 233 22.29 0.66 -14.87
CA HIS A 233 22.72 2.04 -15.12
C HIS A 233 24.08 2.12 -15.84
N ASP A 234 25.02 1.24 -15.48
CA ASP A 234 26.36 1.18 -16.08
C ASP A 234 26.31 0.63 -17.51
N ASP A 235 25.41 -0.35 -17.79
CA ASP A 235 25.20 -0.88 -19.15
C ASP A 235 24.63 0.18 -20.09
N LEU A 236 23.76 1.05 -19.57
CA LEU A 236 23.22 2.18 -20.31
C LEU A 236 24.33 3.15 -20.70
N ARG A 237 25.25 3.46 -19.80
CA ARG A 237 26.38 4.36 -20.08
C ARG A 237 27.34 3.76 -21.12
N ALA A 238 27.63 2.48 -21.02
CA ALA A 238 28.52 1.78 -21.98
C ALA A 238 27.92 1.67 -23.38
N GLY A 239 26.55 1.54 -23.50
CA GLY A 239 25.84 1.49 -24.78
C GLY A 239 25.49 2.86 -25.37
N LEU A 240 25.66 3.94 -24.61
CA LEU A 240 25.23 5.31 -24.96
C LEU A 240 26.31 6.17 -25.61
N GLU A 241 27.47 5.65 -25.97
CA GLU A 241 28.42 6.35 -26.87
C GLU A 241 27.77 6.76 -28.21
N THR A 242 26.59 6.25 -28.55
CA THR A 242 25.83 6.56 -29.75
C THR A 242 24.62 7.47 -29.58
N ALA A 243 24.12 7.72 -28.35
CA ALA A 243 22.99 8.62 -28.11
C ALA A 243 23.46 10.04 -27.83
N ARG A 244 23.51 10.89 -28.87
CA ARG A 244 23.91 12.31 -28.75
C ARG A 244 23.01 13.05 -27.76
N ILE A 245 23.62 13.67 -26.78
CA ILE A 245 23.08 14.69 -25.90
C ILE A 245 22.69 15.91 -26.73
N ALA A 246 21.41 16.15 -26.92
CA ALA A 246 20.93 17.34 -27.61
C ALA A 246 20.49 18.38 -26.58
N GLY A 247 21.21 19.52 -26.55
CA GLY A 247 20.81 20.77 -25.91
C GLY A 247 20.98 20.90 -24.41
N GLY A 248 22.10 21.48 -23.98
CA GLY A 248 22.26 22.30 -22.74
C GLY A 248 22.01 21.71 -21.36
N GLN A 249 21.39 20.57 -21.23
CA GLN A 249 21.26 19.73 -20.03
C GLN A 249 21.55 18.30 -20.41
N ASP A 250 22.48 17.67 -19.72
CA ASP A 250 22.82 16.26 -19.91
C ASP A 250 21.63 15.38 -19.62
N ARG A 251 21.11 14.72 -20.64
CA ARG A 251 20.04 13.71 -20.51
C ARG A 251 20.36 12.50 -21.37
N LEU A 252 20.03 11.33 -20.86
CA LEU A 252 20.10 10.10 -21.61
C LEU A 252 18.89 10.00 -22.56
N VAL A 253 19.12 9.60 -23.81
CA VAL A 253 18.04 9.36 -24.77
C VAL A 253 18.05 7.90 -25.21
N ILE A 254 16.91 7.23 -25.05
CA ILE A 254 16.69 5.86 -25.52
C ILE A 254 15.59 5.90 -26.59
N GLU A 255 15.75 5.10 -27.64
CA GLU A 255 14.74 4.91 -28.68
C GLU A 255 14.20 3.47 -28.65
N THR A 256 12.90 3.35 -28.64
CA THR A 256 12.17 2.08 -28.72
C THR A 256 10.91 2.26 -29.57
N ASP A 257 10.22 1.19 -29.94
CA ASP A 257 8.96 1.31 -30.65
C ASP A 257 7.79 1.47 -29.69
N ILE A 258 7.84 0.75 -28.55
CA ILE A 258 6.82 0.78 -27.51
C ILE A 258 7.50 0.91 -26.15
N VAL A 259 7.05 1.85 -25.33
CA VAL A 259 7.43 1.96 -23.93
C VAL A 259 6.25 1.58 -23.02
N VAL A 260 6.47 0.64 -22.09
CA VAL A 260 5.52 0.24 -21.06
C VAL A 260 6.02 0.78 -19.71
N VAL A 261 5.29 1.71 -19.12
CA VAL A 261 5.64 2.36 -17.86
C VAL A 261 5.01 1.62 -16.70
N GLY A 262 5.79 0.85 -16.00
CA GLY A 262 5.39 -0.05 -14.91
C GLY A 262 5.41 -1.52 -15.33
N SER A 263 6.11 -2.32 -14.54
CA SER A 263 6.31 -3.77 -14.76
C SER A 263 5.33 -4.65 -13.97
N GLY A 264 4.32 -4.03 -13.34
CA GLY A 264 3.35 -4.68 -12.45
C GLY A 264 2.33 -5.56 -13.17
N ALA A 265 1.19 -5.78 -12.53
CA ALA A 265 0.14 -6.70 -12.97
C ALA A 265 -0.29 -6.48 -14.44
N GLY A 266 -0.66 -5.25 -14.80
CA GLY A 266 -1.13 -4.96 -16.16
C GLY A 266 0.01 -4.86 -17.17
N GLY A 267 1.04 -4.06 -16.86
CA GLY A 267 2.15 -3.79 -17.79
C GLY A 267 2.92 -5.03 -18.23
N SER A 268 3.11 -6.00 -17.33
CA SER A 268 3.79 -7.26 -17.66
C SER A 268 3.01 -8.08 -18.70
N PHE A 269 1.69 -8.18 -18.56
CA PHE A 269 0.85 -8.92 -19.51
C PHE A 269 0.74 -8.19 -20.84
N VAL A 270 0.64 -6.84 -20.85
CA VAL A 270 0.74 -6.06 -22.11
C VAL A 270 2.06 -6.34 -22.81
N ALA A 271 3.18 -6.25 -22.09
CA ALA A 271 4.50 -6.48 -22.69
C ALA A 271 4.67 -7.92 -23.20
N ALA A 272 4.11 -8.91 -22.51
CA ALA A 272 4.18 -10.31 -22.94
C ALA A 272 3.37 -10.56 -24.24
N GLU A 273 2.13 -10.05 -24.34
CA GLU A 273 1.31 -10.18 -25.55
C GLU A 273 1.93 -9.44 -26.74
N LEU A 274 2.45 -8.24 -26.53
CA LEU A 274 3.16 -7.47 -27.57
C LEU A 274 4.41 -8.18 -28.06
N ALA A 275 5.23 -8.69 -27.14
CA ALA A 275 6.45 -9.42 -27.49
C ALA A 275 6.17 -10.75 -28.20
N GLU A 276 5.03 -11.37 -27.91
CA GLU A 276 4.61 -12.61 -28.56
C GLU A 276 4.10 -12.37 -30.00
N LYS A 277 3.35 -11.29 -30.21
CA LYS A 277 2.57 -11.08 -31.42
C LYS A 277 3.16 -10.06 -32.39
N THR A 278 4.20 -9.32 -31.98
CA THR A 278 4.78 -8.27 -32.81
C THR A 278 6.32 -8.38 -32.84
N SER A 279 6.93 -7.78 -33.86
CA SER A 279 8.38 -7.61 -33.96
C SER A 279 8.88 -6.27 -33.36
N GLN A 280 8.04 -5.55 -32.64
CA GLN A 280 8.37 -4.24 -32.09
C GLN A 280 9.39 -4.36 -30.95
N ARG A 281 10.28 -3.39 -30.86
CA ARG A 281 11.18 -3.23 -29.71
C ARG A 281 10.36 -2.73 -28.52
N ILE A 282 10.37 -3.47 -27.41
CA ILE A 282 9.60 -3.16 -26.22
C ILE A 282 10.54 -2.86 -25.08
N LEU A 283 10.40 -1.68 -24.48
CA LEU A 283 11.11 -1.29 -23.26
C LEU A 283 10.09 -1.13 -22.12
N ILE A 284 10.26 -1.92 -21.08
CA ILE A 284 9.50 -1.82 -19.83
C ILE A 284 10.30 -0.97 -18.86
N VAL A 285 9.68 0.04 -18.27
CA VAL A 285 10.34 0.97 -17.34
C VAL A 285 9.73 0.80 -15.95
N GLU A 286 10.57 0.55 -14.95
CA GLU A 286 10.14 0.32 -13.57
C GLU A 286 10.87 1.25 -12.60
N LYS A 287 10.11 1.92 -11.72
CA LYS A 287 10.69 2.84 -10.72
C LYS A 287 11.48 2.12 -9.62
N GLY A 288 11.10 0.88 -9.33
CA GLY A 288 11.76 0.06 -8.33
C GLY A 288 12.92 -0.77 -8.87
N GLU A 289 13.64 -1.40 -7.95
CA GLU A 289 14.77 -2.24 -8.28
C GLU A 289 14.36 -3.63 -8.79
N PHE A 290 15.26 -4.30 -9.50
CA PHE A 290 15.15 -5.72 -9.81
C PHE A 290 15.66 -6.53 -8.63
N LEU A 291 14.81 -7.35 -8.04
CA LEU A 291 15.14 -8.25 -6.95
C LEU A 291 14.98 -9.71 -7.40
N GLU A 292 15.97 -10.51 -7.07
CA GLU A 292 15.90 -11.95 -7.25
C GLU A 292 15.26 -12.63 -6.02
N PRO A 293 14.80 -13.88 -6.14
CA PRO A 293 14.22 -14.60 -5.01
C PRO A 293 15.12 -14.59 -3.76
N ALA A 294 16.44 -14.71 -3.93
CA ALA A 294 17.40 -14.66 -2.84
C ALA A 294 17.48 -13.32 -2.11
N ASP A 295 17.06 -12.22 -2.73
CA ASP A 295 17.06 -10.88 -2.15
C ASP A 295 15.88 -10.64 -1.20
N PHE A 296 14.83 -11.47 -1.26
CA PHE A 296 13.71 -11.38 -0.34
C PHE A 296 14.07 -11.98 1.02
N LEU A 297 14.46 -11.11 1.95
CA LEU A 297 15.06 -11.50 3.23
C LEU A 297 14.04 -11.89 4.30
N GLN A 298 12.74 -11.77 4.05
CA GLN A 298 11.66 -12.08 5.01
C GLN A 298 11.75 -11.29 6.32
N ARG A 299 12.25 -10.05 6.26
CA ARG A 299 12.42 -9.14 7.40
C ARG A 299 11.80 -7.79 7.07
N GLU A 300 10.76 -7.39 7.81
CA GLU A 300 10.04 -6.12 7.56
C GLU A 300 11.00 -4.93 7.49
N ARG A 301 11.90 -4.80 8.46
CA ARG A 301 12.87 -3.70 8.54
C ARG A 301 13.71 -3.52 7.28
N LEU A 302 14.10 -4.62 6.66
CA LEU A 302 14.99 -4.61 5.49
C LEU A 302 14.21 -4.55 4.17
N MET A 303 13.04 -5.20 4.11
CA MET A 303 12.29 -5.32 2.88
C MET A 303 11.33 -4.16 2.64
N MET A 304 10.59 -3.71 3.66
CA MET A 304 9.58 -2.65 3.47
C MET A 304 10.15 -1.40 2.76
N PRO A 305 11.32 -0.87 3.13
CA PRO A 305 11.90 0.29 2.45
C PRO A 305 12.21 0.06 0.97
N ARG A 306 12.56 -1.17 0.61
CA ARG A 306 12.96 -1.53 -0.75
C ARG A 306 11.78 -1.77 -1.67
N ILE A 307 10.71 -2.39 -1.16
CA ILE A 307 9.64 -2.96 -1.98
C ILE A 307 8.31 -2.22 -1.87
N PHE A 308 8.12 -1.37 -0.85
CA PHE A 308 6.86 -0.65 -0.66
C PHE A 308 6.96 0.83 -1.00
N ASP A 309 5.92 1.30 -1.68
CA ASP A 309 5.52 2.69 -1.74
C ASP A 309 4.30 2.89 -0.85
N THR A 310 4.38 3.82 0.11
CA THR A 310 3.30 4.08 1.04
C THR A 310 2.73 5.46 0.79
N GLU A 311 1.43 5.49 0.53
CA GLU A 311 0.65 6.71 0.29
C GLU A 311 -0.29 6.96 1.46
N PHE A 312 -0.42 8.21 1.86
CA PHE A 312 -1.32 8.64 2.93
C PHE A 312 -2.41 9.55 2.38
N SER A 313 -3.63 9.36 2.87
CA SER A 313 -4.71 10.29 2.56
C SER A 313 -4.41 11.68 3.11
N THR A 314 -4.83 12.70 2.37
CA THR A 314 -4.70 14.10 2.74
C THR A 314 -6.05 14.79 2.78
N THR A 315 -6.07 15.98 3.36
CA THR A 315 -7.18 16.93 3.28
C THR A 315 -6.66 18.29 2.92
N GLN A 316 -7.46 19.06 2.19
CA GLN A 316 -7.13 20.43 1.83
C GLN A 316 -7.38 21.37 3.02
N VAL A 317 -6.33 22.07 3.45
CA VAL A 317 -6.43 23.10 4.46
C VAL A 317 -5.74 24.36 3.94
N PHE A 318 -6.51 25.41 3.65
CA PHE A 318 -6.01 26.68 3.07
C PHE A 318 -5.17 26.48 1.79
N GLY A 319 -5.63 25.61 0.89
CA GLY A 319 -4.94 25.32 -0.36
C GLY A 319 -3.67 24.47 -0.21
N ARG A 320 -3.42 23.90 0.96
CA ARG A 320 -2.31 22.97 1.22
C ARG A 320 -2.84 21.58 1.54
N GLU A 321 -2.20 20.58 0.97
CA GLU A 321 -2.44 19.18 1.30
C GLU A 321 -1.79 18.82 2.64
N ILE A 322 -2.59 18.41 3.61
CA ILE A 322 -2.12 18.00 4.95
C ILE A 322 -2.43 16.50 5.11
N PRO A 323 -1.43 15.66 5.42
CA PRO A 323 -1.67 14.24 5.69
C PRO A 323 -2.69 14.05 6.82
N THR A 324 -3.73 13.29 6.55
CA THR A 324 -4.74 12.94 7.56
C THR A 324 -4.40 11.64 8.28
N LEU A 325 -3.57 10.78 7.68
CA LEU A 325 -3.22 9.43 8.16
C LEU A 325 -4.46 8.56 8.47
N SER A 326 -5.63 8.95 7.98
CA SER A 326 -6.87 8.20 8.21
C SER A 326 -6.99 6.99 7.30
N THR A 327 -6.37 7.07 6.15
CA THR A 327 -6.28 5.99 5.18
C THR A 327 -4.83 5.86 4.73
N THR A 328 -4.29 4.67 4.86
CA THR A 328 -2.95 4.31 4.40
C THR A 328 -3.07 3.28 3.30
N VAL A 329 -2.38 3.51 2.19
CA VAL A 329 -2.35 2.60 1.05
C VAL A 329 -0.92 2.20 0.75
N VAL A 330 -0.70 0.91 0.55
CA VAL A 330 0.61 0.34 0.24
C VAL A 330 0.59 -0.25 -1.17
N THR A 331 1.60 0.11 -1.97
CA THR A 331 1.81 -0.43 -3.32
C THR A 331 3.25 -0.94 -3.48
N GLY A 332 3.48 -1.77 -4.50
CA GLY A 332 4.81 -2.32 -4.78
C GLY A 332 5.70 -1.34 -5.57
N LYS A 333 6.97 -1.29 -5.19
CA LYS A 333 8.04 -0.53 -5.84
C LYS A 333 9.21 -1.47 -6.16
N LEU A 334 9.03 -2.33 -7.15
CA LEU A 334 10.03 -3.30 -7.62
C LEU A 334 9.61 -3.86 -8.98
N VAL A 335 10.54 -4.47 -9.71
CA VAL A 335 10.21 -5.21 -10.94
C VAL A 335 9.20 -6.31 -10.64
N GLY A 336 8.09 -6.32 -11.36
CA GLY A 336 6.92 -7.16 -11.10
C GLY A 336 5.82 -6.48 -10.28
N GLY A 337 6.09 -5.30 -9.70
CA GLY A 337 5.12 -4.46 -9.00
C GLY A 337 4.46 -5.13 -7.79
N SER A 338 3.30 -4.61 -7.37
CA SER A 338 2.52 -5.12 -6.23
C SER A 338 2.16 -6.61 -6.35
N ALA A 339 2.10 -7.16 -7.56
CA ALA A 339 1.84 -8.58 -7.77
C ALA A 339 2.95 -9.50 -7.23
N THR A 340 4.17 -8.99 -7.11
CA THR A 340 5.31 -9.74 -6.54
C THR A 340 5.25 -9.80 -5.00
N ILE A 341 4.56 -8.85 -4.36
CA ILE A 341 4.52 -8.70 -2.90
C ILE A 341 3.10 -8.77 -2.31
N ASN A 342 2.11 -9.22 -3.06
CA ASN A 342 0.77 -9.49 -2.56
C ASN A 342 0.69 -10.88 -1.88
N HIS A 343 -0.48 -11.22 -1.32
CA HIS A 343 -0.71 -12.53 -0.71
C HIS A 343 -1.10 -13.63 -1.71
N ALA A 344 -0.88 -13.41 -3.01
CA ALA A 344 -1.16 -14.36 -4.09
C ALA A 344 -2.65 -14.74 -4.29
N LEU A 345 -3.58 -13.97 -3.77
CA LEU A 345 -5.01 -14.23 -3.94
C LEU A 345 -5.45 -13.95 -5.38
N ALA A 346 -6.25 -14.85 -5.92
CA ALA A 346 -6.71 -14.80 -7.30
C ALA A 346 -8.22 -15.08 -7.39
N PHE A 347 -9.01 -14.07 -7.07
CA PHE A 347 -10.45 -14.08 -7.29
C PHE A 347 -10.77 -13.50 -8.67
N GLU A 348 -11.67 -14.16 -9.39
CA GLU A 348 -12.22 -13.63 -10.63
C GLU A 348 -13.06 -12.38 -10.38
N PRO A 349 -13.12 -11.43 -11.34
CA PRO A 349 -14.00 -10.28 -11.22
C PRO A 349 -15.45 -10.74 -11.13
N PRO A 350 -16.26 -10.20 -10.19
CA PRO A 350 -17.67 -10.53 -10.14
C PRO A 350 -18.39 -10.07 -11.42
N ARG A 351 -19.15 -10.98 -12.06
CA ARG A 351 -19.92 -10.67 -13.29
C ARG A 351 -20.82 -9.44 -13.16
N PRO A 352 -21.51 -9.22 -12.03
CA PRO A 352 -22.33 -8.01 -11.86
C PRO A 352 -21.53 -6.71 -11.94
N VAL A 353 -20.26 -6.70 -11.46
CA VAL A 353 -19.41 -5.51 -11.54
C VAL A 353 -19.04 -5.18 -12.99
N ILE A 354 -18.69 -6.19 -13.78
CA ILE A 354 -18.39 -5.98 -15.21
C ILE A 354 -19.63 -5.52 -15.97
N ARG A 355 -20.81 -6.07 -15.64
CA ARG A 355 -22.10 -5.61 -16.18
C ARG A 355 -22.36 -4.14 -15.85
N ASP A 356 -22.10 -3.69 -14.59
CA ASP A 356 -22.21 -2.28 -14.22
C ASP A 356 -21.28 -1.38 -15.04
N TRP A 357 -20.07 -1.83 -15.37
CA TRP A 357 -19.17 -1.05 -16.21
C TRP A 357 -19.77 -0.83 -17.61
N ARG A 358 -20.45 -1.83 -18.16
CA ARG A 358 -21.15 -1.71 -19.43
C ARG A 358 -22.38 -0.83 -19.34
N GLU A 359 -23.27 -1.10 -18.36
CA GLU A 359 -24.58 -0.45 -18.24
C GLU A 359 -24.49 0.98 -17.71
N GLN A 360 -23.64 1.23 -16.71
CA GLN A 360 -23.56 2.52 -16.01
C GLN A 360 -22.41 3.40 -16.52
N ASN A 361 -21.30 2.79 -16.95
CA ASN A 361 -20.15 3.52 -17.46
C ASN A 361 -20.06 3.51 -19.01
N GLY A 362 -20.95 2.80 -19.69
CA GLY A 362 -20.94 2.70 -21.15
C GLY A 362 -19.69 2.00 -21.70
N ALA A 363 -19.03 1.18 -20.88
CA ALA A 363 -17.85 0.46 -21.30
C ALA A 363 -18.21 -0.62 -22.33
N ASP A 364 -17.50 -0.66 -23.44
CA ASP A 364 -17.65 -1.70 -24.48
C ASP A 364 -16.78 -2.91 -24.10
N ILE A 365 -17.12 -3.55 -22.98
CA ILE A 365 -16.47 -4.76 -22.47
C ILE A 365 -17.48 -5.50 -21.61
N ASP A 366 -17.50 -6.82 -21.70
CA ASP A 366 -18.27 -7.69 -20.81
C ASP A 366 -17.42 -8.80 -20.20
N TYR A 367 -18.04 -9.65 -19.41
CA TYR A 367 -17.30 -10.73 -18.74
C TYR A 367 -16.79 -11.77 -19.74
N ASP A 368 -17.52 -12.02 -20.84
CA ASP A 368 -17.15 -13.03 -21.82
C ASP A 368 -15.94 -12.58 -22.66
N ASP A 369 -15.71 -11.27 -22.80
CA ASP A 369 -14.46 -10.73 -23.34
C ASP A 369 -13.25 -11.05 -22.45
N LEU A 370 -13.43 -11.04 -21.14
CA LEU A 370 -12.36 -11.31 -20.18
C LEU A 370 -12.17 -12.80 -19.86
N ALA A 371 -13.21 -13.61 -19.96
CA ALA A 371 -13.18 -15.03 -19.58
C ALA A 371 -12.05 -15.85 -20.24
N PRO A 372 -11.78 -15.73 -21.56
CA PRO A 372 -10.66 -16.44 -22.18
C PRO A 372 -9.29 -16.01 -21.64
N HIS A 373 -9.17 -14.74 -21.21
CA HIS A 373 -7.94 -14.22 -20.63
C HIS A 373 -7.76 -14.74 -19.20
N LEU A 374 -8.84 -14.75 -18.40
CA LEU A 374 -8.85 -15.32 -17.06
C LEU A 374 -8.46 -16.80 -17.08
N ASP A 375 -9.08 -17.61 -17.95
CA ASP A 375 -8.76 -19.04 -18.08
C ASP A 375 -7.28 -19.27 -18.45
N ALA A 376 -6.78 -18.55 -19.45
CA ALA A 376 -5.39 -18.65 -19.87
C ALA A 376 -4.40 -18.26 -18.75
N ILE A 377 -4.69 -17.20 -18.01
CA ILE A 377 -3.87 -16.74 -16.88
C ILE A 377 -3.98 -17.74 -15.72
N GLY A 378 -5.17 -18.26 -15.44
CA GLY A 378 -5.39 -19.28 -14.42
C GLY A 378 -4.51 -20.52 -14.63
N LYS A 379 -4.41 -20.98 -15.89
CA LYS A 379 -3.52 -22.08 -16.29
C LYS A 379 -2.05 -21.69 -16.19
N LEU A 380 -1.68 -20.52 -16.71
CA LEU A 380 -0.30 -20.01 -16.72
C LEU A 380 0.26 -19.85 -15.29
N LEU A 381 -0.51 -19.27 -14.40
CA LEU A 381 -0.12 -19.01 -13.02
C LEU A 381 -0.53 -20.15 -12.07
N ARG A 382 -1.03 -21.27 -12.61
CA ARG A 382 -1.47 -22.48 -11.86
C ARG A 382 -2.35 -22.13 -10.66
N ILE A 383 -3.36 -21.26 -10.87
CA ILE A 383 -4.26 -20.80 -9.82
C ILE A 383 -5.09 -21.96 -9.30
N ALA A 384 -4.91 -22.27 -8.01
CA ALA A 384 -5.60 -23.38 -7.35
C ALA A 384 -6.03 -23.00 -5.92
N ALA A 385 -6.98 -23.75 -5.37
CA ALA A 385 -7.37 -23.62 -3.98
C ALA A 385 -6.22 -24.03 -3.04
N VAL A 386 -6.12 -23.34 -1.90
CA VAL A 386 -5.17 -23.71 -0.84
C VAL A 386 -5.49 -25.11 -0.34
N PRO A 387 -4.52 -26.04 -0.32
CA PRO A 387 -4.74 -27.37 0.22
C PRO A 387 -5.14 -27.32 1.71
N GLU A 388 -5.98 -28.24 2.13
CA GLU A 388 -6.46 -28.34 3.54
C GLU A 388 -5.29 -28.35 4.54
N SER A 389 -4.23 -29.09 4.22
CA SER A 389 -3.02 -29.17 5.06
C SER A 389 -2.25 -27.87 5.21
N GLN A 390 -2.55 -26.87 4.38
CA GLN A 390 -1.89 -25.54 4.41
C GLN A 390 -2.81 -24.44 4.95
N ILE A 391 -4.00 -24.74 5.45
CA ILE A 391 -4.87 -23.76 6.09
C ILE A 391 -4.36 -23.48 7.50
N SER A 392 -3.96 -22.24 7.79
CA SER A 392 -3.42 -21.84 9.11
C SER A 392 -4.43 -21.94 10.22
N GLY A 393 -3.98 -22.06 11.48
CA GLY A 393 -4.85 -22.07 12.64
C GLY A 393 -5.78 -20.87 12.72
N GLY A 394 -5.31 -19.66 12.37
CA GLY A 394 -6.16 -18.48 12.27
C GLY A 394 -7.23 -18.61 11.18
N ASN A 395 -6.87 -19.17 10.01
CA ASN A 395 -7.83 -19.43 8.93
C ASN A 395 -8.79 -20.57 9.27
N LEU A 396 -8.36 -21.58 10.04
CA LEU A 396 -9.24 -22.62 10.60
C LEU A 396 -10.22 -22.01 11.62
N ALA A 397 -9.79 -21.03 12.42
CA ALA A 397 -10.69 -20.30 13.31
C ALA A 397 -11.74 -19.50 12.52
N LEU A 398 -11.36 -18.84 11.41
CA LEU A 398 -12.32 -18.20 10.51
C LEU A 398 -13.36 -19.17 9.99
N ARG A 399 -12.94 -20.36 9.56
CA ARG A 399 -13.83 -21.44 9.12
C ARG A 399 -14.80 -21.88 10.23
N ARG A 400 -14.29 -22.15 11.44
CA ARG A 400 -15.12 -22.54 12.58
C ARG A 400 -16.20 -21.49 12.86
N GLY A 401 -15.83 -20.23 12.90
CA GLY A 401 -16.77 -19.13 13.15
C GLY A 401 -17.81 -18.98 12.05
N ALA A 402 -17.41 -19.08 10.77
CA ALA A 402 -18.32 -19.04 9.64
C ALA A 402 -19.34 -20.18 9.66
N GLN A 403 -18.87 -21.41 9.94
CA GLN A 403 -19.73 -22.60 10.07
C GLN A 403 -20.69 -22.51 11.25
N ALA A 404 -20.21 -22.05 12.42
CA ALA A 404 -21.03 -21.89 13.62
C ALA A 404 -22.17 -20.88 13.43
N LEU A 405 -21.95 -19.88 12.56
CA LEU A 405 -22.96 -18.87 12.20
C LEU A 405 -23.82 -19.28 10.97
N GLY A 406 -23.57 -20.45 10.38
CA GLY A 406 -24.29 -20.92 9.19
C GLY A 406 -24.10 -20.01 7.96
N LEU A 407 -22.95 -19.34 7.82
CA LEU A 407 -22.70 -18.47 6.68
C LEU A 407 -22.50 -19.32 5.42
N PRO A 408 -23.22 -19.03 4.30
CA PRO A 408 -23.22 -19.95 3.16
C PRO A 408 -22.01 -19.82 2.24
N HIS A 409 -21.37 -18.64 2.16
CA HIS A 409 -20.35 -18.34 1.15
C HIS A 409 -18.97 -18.22 1.79
N HIS A 410 -18.34 -19.34 2.07
CA HIS A 410 -16.99 -19.41 2.60
C HIS A 410 -16.23 -20.61 2.01
N GLY A 411 -14.91 -20.52 2.01
CA GLY A 411 -14.07 -21.59 1.49
C GLY A 411 -12.57 -21.29 1.52
N PRO A 412 -11.75 -22.25 1.09
CA PRO A 412 -10.33 -22.01 0.89
C PRO A 412 -10.12 -20.98 -0.22
N THR A 413 -9.16 -20.07 -0.03
CA THR A 413 -8.79 -19.08 -1.05
C THR A 413 -8.12 -19.75 -2.26
N ARG A 414 -8.30 -19.16 -3.45
CA ARG A 414 -7.53 -19.57 -4.63
C ARG A 414 -6.29 -18.69 -4.76
N ARG A 415 -5.14 -19.30 -5.06
CA ARG A 415 -3.86 -18.61 -5.09
C ARG A 415 -3.01 -18.97 -6.30
N ASN A 416 -2.26 -17.99 -6.82
CA ASN A 416 -1.21 -18.17 -7.81
C ASN A 416 0.11 -18.60 -7.14
N ALA A 417 0.06 -19.65 -6.32
CA ALA A 417 1.22 -20.19 -5.62
C ALA A 417 1.23 -21.72 -5.79
N HIS A 418 2.25 -22.22 -6.47
CA HIS A 418 2.38 -23.63 -6.75
C HIS A 418 3.43 -24.26 -5.83
N GLU A 419 3.11 -25.42 -5.25
CA GLU A 419 3.99 -26.12 -4.30
C GLU A 419 4.50 -25.20 -3.18
N CYS A 420 3.60 -24.38 -2.65
CA CYS A 420 3.91 -23.41 -1.60
C CYS A 420 4.36 -24.13 -0.33
N ILE A 421 5.50 -23.73 0.24
CA ILE A 421 6.01 -24.30 1.50
C ILE A 421 5.35 -23.69 2.74
N GLY A 422 4.48 -22.69 2.60
CA GLY A 422 3.76 -22.11 3.71
C GLY A 422 4.56 -21.18 4.62
N CYS A 423 5.65 -20.57 4.15
CA CYS A 423 6.53 -19.76 4.99
C CYS A 423 5.88 -18.49 5.59
N GLY A 424 4.75 -18.01 5.05
CA GLY A 424 4.00 -16.87 5.59
C GLY A 424 4.40 -15.47 5.10
N TYR A 425 5.46 -15.32 4.33
CA TYR A 425 6.07 -14.03 3.96
C TYR A 425 5.75 -13.54 2.54
N CYS A 426 4.57 -13.84 2.02
CA CYS A 426 4.20 -13.48 0.65
C CYS A 426 4.24 -11.98 0.37
N ASP A 427 3.89 -11.16 1.34
CA ASP A 427 3.89 -9.70 1.29
C ASP A 427 5.29 -9.07 1.32
N LEU A 428 6.31 -9.81 1.76
CA LEU A 428 7.71 -9.41 1.71
C LEU A 428 8.47 -10.01 0.51
N GLY A 429 7.75 -10.63 -0.43
CA GLY A 429 8.31 -11.32 -1.58
C GLY A 429 8.53 -12.83 -1.36
N CYS A 430 8.54 -13.59 -2.43
CA CYS A 430 8.66 -15.05 -2.36
C CYS A 430 10.11 -15.49 -2.52
N ARG A 431 10.84 -15.65 -1.41
CA ARG A 431 12.22 -16.12 -1.41
C ARG A 431 12.39 -17.50 -2.05
N TYR A 432 11.38 -18.36 -1.93
CA TYR A 432 11.43 -19.73 -2.45
C TYR A 432 10.92 -19.84 -3.89
N ASN A 433 10.62 -18.71 -4.53
CA ASN A 433 10.18 -18.63 -5.92
C ASN A 433 8.93 -19.48 -6.26
N ARG A 434 8.03 -19.71 -5.28
CA ARG A 434 6.82 -20.54 -5.40
C ARG A 434 5.56 -19.75 -5.71
N LYS A 435 5.55 -18.44 -5.49
CA LYS A 435 4.50 -17.54 -5.92
C LYS A 435 4.74 -17.17 -7.38
N LEU A 436 3.80 -17.59 -8.25
CA LEU A 436 3.90 -17.35 -9.70
C LEU A 436 3.41 -15.94 -10.03
N THR A 437 4.32 -15.08 -10.43
CA THR A 437 4.10 -13.63 -10.52
C THR A 437 4.64 -13.07 -11.84
N PRO A 438 4.38 -11.80 -12.14
CA PRO A 438 5.08 -11.15 -13.25
C PRO A 438 6.59 -11.33 -13.23
N LEU A 439 7.22 -11.27 -12.05
CA LEU A 439 8.69 -11.37 -11.92
C LEU A 439 9.25 -12.69 -12.47
N ASN A 440 8.63 -13.81 -12.15
CA ASN A 440 9.19 -15.14 -12.45
C ASN A 440 8.47 -15.92 -13.55
N ILE A 441 7.36 -15.39 -14.09
CA ILE A 441 6.60 -16.02 -15.18
C ILE A 441 6.43 -15.07 -16.37
N VAL A 442 5.76 -13.93 -16.20
CA VAL A 442 5.25 -13.14 -17.32
C VAL A 442 6.33 -12.28 -17.99
N LEU A 443 7.11 -11.55 -17.17
CA LEU A 443 8.24 -10.75 -17.67
C LEU A 443 9.32 -11.61 -18.32
N PRO A 444 9.69 -12.80 -17.79
CA PRO A 444 10.56 -13.73 -18.50
C PRO A 444 10.05 -14.17 -19.87
N MET A 445 8.73 -14.35 -20.05
CA MET A 445 8.16 -14.65 -21.38
C MET A 445 8.42 -13.51 -22.38
N ALA A 446 8.18 -12.26 -21.96
CA ALA A 446 8.49 -11.08 -22.78
C ALA A 446 10.01 -10.95 -23.04
N ALA A 447 10.83 -11.18 -22.01
CA ALA A 447 12.29 -11.07 -22.08
C ALA A 447 12.92 -12.07 -23.07
N ARG A 448 12.44 -13.33 -23.11
CA ARG A 448 12.87 -14.33 -24.08
C ARG A 448 12.56 -13.94 -25.53
N ARG A 449 11.57 -13.07 -25.75
CA ARG A 449 11.18 -12.53 -27.05
C ARG A 449 11.82 -11.15 -27.35
N GLY A 450 12.79 -10.72 -26.55
CA GLY A 450 13.58 -9.53 -26.79
C GLY A 450 13.16 -8.27 -26.04
N ALA A 451 12.05 -8.29 -25.29
CA ALA A 451 11.70 -7.17 -24.44
C ALA A 451 12.78 -6.91 -23.36
N GLN A 452 13.04 -5.64 -23.08
CA GLN A 452 14.02 -5.20 -22.08
C GLN A 452 13.31 -4.52 -20.90
N VAL A 453 13.92 -4.57 -19.72
CA VAL A 453 13.44 -3.91 -18.51
C VAL A 453 14.47 -2.91 -18.03
N LEU A 454 14.06 -1.64 -17.88
CA LEU A 454 14.85 -0.60 -17.25
C LEU A 454 14.35 -0.39 -15.83
N ALA A 455 15.06 -0.98 -14.87
CA ALA A 455 14.78 -0.83 -13.45
C ALA A 455 15.37 0.49 -12.89
N ASN A 456 14.91 0.90 -11.70
CA ASN A 456 15.31 2.15 -11.06
C ASN A 456 15.14 3.37 -11.99
N CYS A 457 14.07 3.41 -12.74
CA CYS A 457 13.74 4.50 -13.65
C CYS A 457 12.32 5.01 -13.39
N ARG A 458 12.23 6.22 -12.85
CA ARG A 458 10.96 6.88 -12.56
C ARG A 458 10.55 7.77 -13.72
N VAL A 459 9.42 7.49 -14.32
CA VAL A 459 8.78 8.34 -15.34
C VAL A 459 7.97 9.43 -14.64
N ASP A 460 8.15 10.67 -15.07
CA ASP A 460 7.43 11.82 -14.53
C ASP A 460 6.35 12.34 -15.51
N ALA A 461 6.55 12.25 -16.83
CA ALA A 461 5.58 12.72 -17.83
C ALA A 461 5.66 11.98 -19.16
N VAL A 462 4.56 12.00 -19.90
CA VAL A 462 4.47 11.61 -21.33
C VAL A 462 4.87 12.81 -22.19
N LEU A 463 5.66 12.58 -23.22
CA LEU A 463 6.01 13.57 -24.22
C LEU A 463 4.87 13.65 -25.25
N LEU A 464 4.29 14.84 -25.43
CA LEU A 464 3.15 15.08 -26.28
C LEU A 464 3.54 15.99 -27.46
N GLN A 465 3.09 15.64 -28.65
CA GLN A 465 3.21 16.47 -29.86
C GLN A 465 1.81 16.82 -30.38
N PRO A 466 1.52 18.09 -30.66
CA PRO A 466 0.27 18.47 -31.28
C PRO A 466 0.07 17.79 -32.65
N LEU A 467 -1.16 17.36 -32.96
CA LEU A 467 -1.54 16.87 -34.26
C LEU A 467 -1.96 18.03 -35.16
N ALA A 468 -1.65 17.96 -36.45
CA ALA A 468 -2.11 18.94 -37.41
C ALA A 468 -3.61 18.67 -37.72
N GLY A 469 -4.49 19.63 -37.35
CA GLY A 469 -5.94 19.52 -37.49
C GLY A 469 -6.61 18.68 -36.39
N ASP A 470 -7.94 18.56 -36.46
CA ASP A 470 -8.67 17.62 -35.62
C ASP A 470 -8.30 16.20 -36.04
N GLY A 471 -7.46 15.55 -35.24
CA GLY A 471 -7.05 14.16 -35.47
C GLY A 471 -8.26 13.22 -35.61
N ARG A 472 -8.06 12.04 -36.16
CA ARG A 472 -9.10 11.01 -36.21
C ARG A 472 -9.67 10.85 -34.80
N ASP A 473 -10.98 10.84 -34.66
CA ASP A 473 -11.72 10.69 -33.40
C ASP A 473 -11.55 11.86 -32.40
N GLY A 474 -11.15 13.06 -32.87
CA GLY A 474 -11.05 14.28 -32.05
C GLY A 474 -9.87 14.32 -31.08
N ARG A 475 -8.86 13.47 -31.21
CA ARG A 475 -7.60 13.58 -30.49
C ARG A 475 -6.78 14.74 -31.03
N THR A 476 -6.14 15.49 -30.14
CA THR A 476 -5.39 16.71 -30.51
C THR A 476 -3.88 16.54 -30.40
N HIS A 477 -3.43 15.52 -29.70
CA HIS A 477 -2.01 15.26 -29.46
C HIS A 477 -1.69 13.80 -29.71
N ARG A 478 -0.41 13.55 -29.96
CA ARG A 478 0.16 12.21 -30.07
C ARG A 478 1.25 12.04 -28.98
N ALA A 479 1.29 10.87 -28.35
CA ALA A 479 2.39 10.47 -27.50
C ALA A 479 3.62 10.14 -28.36
N THR A 480 4.76 10.71 -28.00
CA THR A 480 6.06 10.51 -28.68
C THR A 480 7.12 9.88 -27.77
N GLY A 481 6.76 9.52 -26.55
CA GLY A 481 7.63 8.92 -25.57
C GLY A 481 7.35 9.38 -24.15
N VAL A 482 8.31 9.20 -23.29
CA VAL A 482 8.24 9.60 -21.86
C VAL A 482 9.54 10.27 -21.40
N THR A 483 9.45 11.05 -20.34
CA THR A 483 10.61 11.63 -19.66
C THR A 483 10.57 11.32 -18.16
N GLY A 484 11.75 11.26 -17.54
CA GLY A 484 11.86 10.92 -16.13
C GLY A 484 13.30 10.97 -15.64
N TYR A 485 13.60 10.15 -14.66
CA TYR A 485 14.91 10.07 -14.03
C TYR A 485 15.32 8.62 -13.78
N LEU A 486 16.58 8.31 -14.01
CA LEU A 486 17.24 7.20 -13.36
C LEU A 486 17.40 7.52 -11.89
N THR A 487 17.17 6.54 -11.04
CA THR A 487 17.25 6.68 -9.59
C THR A 487 18.22 5.67 -9.00
N ASP A 488 18.64 5.89 -7.76
CA ASP A 488 19.25 4.81 -6.98
C ASP A 488 18.15 3.90 -6.35
N ALA A 489 18.54 2.86 -5.64
CA ALA A 489 17.62 1.92 -4.98
C ALA A 489 16.68 2.59 -3.97
N ARG A 490 17.02 3.76 -3.44
CA ARG A 490 16.18 4.59 -2.57
C ARG A 490 15.19 5.46 -3.32
N GLY A 491 15.30 5.54 -4.66
CA GLY A 491 14.48 6.44 -5.48
C GLY A 491 15.03 7.87 -5.58
N THR A 492 16.26 8.13 -5.08
CA THR A 492 16.90 9.44 -5.25
C THR A 492 17.25 9.67 -6.72
N LYS A 493 16.82 10.79 -7.28
CA LYS A 493 17.05 11.14 -8.68
C LYS A 493 18.55 11.30 -8.96
N ARG A 494 19.02 10.63 -10.00
CA ARG A 494 20.44 10.67 -10.43
C ARG A 494 20.58 11.40 -11.75
N GLU A 495 20.00 10.88 -12.80
CA GLU A 495 20.19 11.34 -14.16
C GLU A 495 18.86 11.47 -14.89
N ARG A 496 18.68 12.52 -15.70
CA ARG A 496 17.49 12.73 -16.49
C ARG A 496 17.48 11.83 -17.70
N ILE A 497 16.31 11.23 -18.03
CA ILE A 497 16.14 10.34 -19.17
C ILE A 497 14.96 10.78 -20.04
N GLU A 498 15.12 10.62 -21.33
CA GLU A 498 14.06 10.72 -22.34
C GLU A 498 13.99 9.39 -23.10
N ILE A 499 12.82 8.80 -23.16
CA ILE A 499 12.57 7.57 -23.92
C ILE A 499 11.60 7.91 -25.04
N ARG A 500 12.07 7.87 -26.28
CA ARG A 500 11.27 8.12 -27.47
C ARG A 500 10.59 6.83 -27.91
N ALA A 501 9.29 6.89 -28.13
CA ALA A 501 8.50 5.74 -28.53
C ALA A 501 7.29 6.17 -29.36
N ARG A 502 6.87 5.31 -30.28
CA ARG A 502 5.65 5.53 -31.10
C ARG A 502 4.38 5.28 -30.30
N ARG A 503 4.46 4.44 -29.26
CA ARG A 503 3.35 4.11 -28.35
C ARG A 503 3.81 4.09 -26.91
N VAL A 504 2.98 4.60 -26.03
CA VAL A 504 3.20 4.67 -24.59
C VAL A 504 2.05 3.93 -23.89
N VAL A 505 2.38 2.95 -23.07
CA VAL A 505 1.43 2.26 -22.21
C VAL A 505 1.72 2.61 -20.76
N LEU A 506 0.82 3.34 -20.11
CA LEU A 506 0.92 3.63 -18.68
C LEU A 506 0.34 2.45 -17.88
N ALA A 507 1.18 1.82 -17.09
CA ALA A 507 0.86 0.72 -16.18
C ALA A 507 1.53 0.93 -14.81
N ALA A 508 1.67 2.21 -14.42
CA ALA A 508 2.41 2.64 -13.24
C ALA A 508 1.59 2.60 -11.93
N GLY A 509 0.35 2.12 -12.01
CA GLY A 509 -0.56 1.98 -10.88
C GLY A 509 -1.40 3.22 -10.60
N PRO A 510 -2.39 3.11 -9.69
CA PRO A 510 -3.49 4.06 -9.55
C PRO A 510 -3.10 5.41 -8.95
N PHE A 511 -1.88 5.55 -8.45
CA PHE A 511 -1.33 6.86 -8.05
C PHE A 511 -0.43 7.46 -9.12
N SER A 512 0.49 6.64 -9.69
CA SER A 512 1.49 7.17 -10.62
C SER A 512 0.91 7.43 -12.01
N SER A 513 0.06 6.57 -12.55
CA SER A 513 -0.52 6.78 -13.88
C SER A 513 -1.33 8.08 -14.00
N PRO A 514 -2.27 8.41 -13.11
CA PRO A 514 -2.95 9.71 -13.17
C PRO A 514 -2.00 10.89 -12.91
N ARG A 515 -0.99 10.76 -12.02
CA ARG A 515 0.01 11.82 -11.79
C ARG A 515 0.87 12.10 -13.02
N ILE A 516 1.28 11.06 -13.74
CA ILE A 516 2.00 11.18 -15.01
C ILE A 516 1.14 11.92 -16.04
N LEU A 517 -0.15 11.58 -16.17
CA LEU A 517 -1.08 12.28 -17.06
C LEU A 517 -1.27 13.75 -16.67
N MET A 518 -1.39 14.05 -15.37
CA MET A 518 -1.48 15.41 -14.86
C MET A 518 -0.21 16.22 -15.19
N ALA A 519 0.96 15.66 -14.98
CA ALA A 519 2.24 16.30 -15.28
C ALA A 519 2.47 16.49 -16.79
N SER A 520 1.81 15.68 -17.62
CA SER A 520 1.84 15.78 -19.09
C SER A 520 0.86 16.83 -19.66
N GLY A 521 0.07 17.51 -18.81
CA GLY A 521 -0.91 18.50 -19.25
C GLY A 521 -2.21 17.91 -19.83
N VAL A 522 -2.46 16.61 -19.72
CA VAL A 522 -3.68 15.97 -20.25
C VAL A 522 -4.98 16.59 -19.70
N PRO A 523 -5.11 16.95 -18.41
CA PRO A 523 -6.29 17.66 -17.89
C PRO A 523 -6.58 18.99 -18.58
N ASP A 524 -5.55 19.72 -18.99
CA ASP A 524 -5.71 21.02 -19.68
C ASP A 524 -6.23 20.86 -21.09
N LEU A 525 -5.82 19.78 -21.81
CA LEU A 525 -6.37 19.42 -23.12
C LEU A 525 -7.87 19.13 -23.03
N ARG A 526 -8.31 18.50 -21.96
CA ARG A 526 -9.72 18.19 -21.71
C ARG A 526 -10.52 19.46 -21.39
N SER A 527 -9.99 20.32 -20.53
CA SER A 527 -10.62 21.58 -20.11
C SER A 527 -10.88 22.51 -21.29
N ALA A 528 -9.94 22.61 -22.24
CA ALA A 528 -10.08 23.37 -23.47
C ALA A 528 -11.26 22.92 -24.36
N LYS A 529 -11.74 21.67 -24.18
CA LYS A 529 -12.88 21.09 -24.90
C LYS A 529 -14.18 21.08 -24.08
N GLY A 530 -14.20 21.73 -22.91
CA GLY A 530 -15.37 21.74 -22.01
C GLY A 530 -15.67 20.42 -21.30
N ALA A 531 -14.72 19.47 -21.32
CA ALA A 531 -14.86 18.20 -20.62
C ALA A 531 -14.57 18.33 -19.14
N GLN A 532 -15.21 17.48 -18.32
CA GLN A 532 -14.93 17.42 -16.89
C GLN A 532 -13.50 16.88 -16.64
N ARG A 533 -12.93 17.30 -15.51
CA ARG A 533 -11.63 16.81 -15.04
C ARG A 533 -11.79 15.35 -14.62
N ALA A 534 -11.43 14.39 -15.48
CA ALA A 534 -11.60 12.96 -15.23
C ALA A 534 -10.32 12.30 -14.67
N VAL A 535 -9.13 12.86 -15.01
CA VAL A 535 -7.85 12.32 -14.53
C VAL A 535 -7.73 12.54 -13.03
N GLY A 536 -7.53 11.46 -12.30
CA GLY A 536 -7.45 11.42 -10.83
C GLY A 536 -8.78 11.18 -10.13
N GLU A 537 -9.92 11.33 -10.81
CA GLU A 537 -11.24 11.15 -10.23
C GLU A 537 -11.64 9.65 -10.15
N ARG A 538 -12.70 9.36 -9.42
CA ARG A 538 -13.23 7.99 -9.21
C ARG A 538 -12.19 7.03 -8.62
N PHE A 539 -11.40 7.53 -7.70
CA PHE A 539 -10.46 6.72 -6.94
C PHE A 539 -11.19 5.99 -5.81
N SER A 540 -10.88 4.72 -5.63
CA SER A 540 -11.34 3.85 -4.56
C SER A 540 -10.15 3.17 -3.89
N THR A 541 -10.25 2.94 -2.60
CA THR A 541 -9.25 2.20 -1.83
C THR A 541 -9.63 0.74 -1.62
N HIS A 542 -10.82 0.31 -2.04
CA HIS A 542 -11.39 -0.98 -1.60
C HIS A 542 -11.30 -1.07 -0.08
N ALA A 543 -12.02 -0.16 0.60
CA ALA A 543 -11.86 0.17 2.00
C ALA A 543 -11.65 -1.06 2.88
N THR A 544 -10.42 -1.27 3.32
CA THR A 544 -10.04 -2.45 4.09
C THR A 544 -9.87 -2.07 5.57
N ILE A 545 -10.43 -2.88 6.43
CA ILE A 545 -10.26 -2.79 7.87
C ILE A 545 -9.58 -4.06 8.33
N THR A 546 -8.58 -3.89 9.18
CA THR A 546 -7.95 -5.01 9.87
C THR A 546 -8.26 -4.93 11.36
N PHE A 547 -8.66 -6.05 11.94
CA PHE A 547 -8.88 -6.17 13.39
C PHE A 547 -8.56 -7.59 13.86
N CYS A 548 -8.45 -7.78 15.15
CA CYS A 548 -7.88 -8.98 15.71
C CYS A 548 -8.82 -9.64 16.74
N GLY A 549 -8.83 -10.97 16.74
CA GLY A 549 -9.38 -11.79 17.82
C GLY A 549 -8.27 -12.42 18.65
N ASP A 550 -8.41 -12.36 19.98
CA ASP A 550 -7.50 -12.95 20.96
C ASP A 550 -8.10 -14.28 21.46
N PHE A 551 -7.35 -15.36 21.36
CA PHE A 551 -7.77 -16.72 21.67
C PHE A 551 -6.95 -17.31 22.82
N ASP A 552 -7.49 -18.32 23.50
CA ASP A 552 -6.72 -19.03 24.53
C ASP A 552 -5.70 -19.99 23.92
N GLU A 553 -6.03 -20.62 22.81
CA GLU A 553 -5.17 -21.55 22.10
C GLU A 553 -4.17 -20.87 21.15
N PRO A 554 -2.98 -21.40 20.97
CA PRO A 554 -2.07 -20.93 19.92
C PRO A 554 -2.65 -21.23 18.53
N LEU A 555 -2.73 -20.20 17.68
CA LEU A 555 -3.21 -20.32 16.29
C LEU A 555 -2.07 -20.53 15.29
N TYR A 556 -0.83 -20.18 15.67
CA TYR A 556 0.37 -20.29 14.85
C TYR A 556 1.50 -20.96 15.61
N PRO A 557 1.34 -22.25 15.99
CA PRO A 557 2.35 -22.96 16.80
C PRO A 557 3.66 -23.21 16.05
N SER A 558 3.60 -23.22 14.73
CA SER A 558 4.77 -23.22 13.83
C SER A 558 4.47 -22.29 12.66
N ALA A 559 5.41 -21.46 12.26
CA ALA A 559 5.20 -20.38 11.29
C ALA A 559 4.82 -20.80 9.85
N ALA A 560 4.47 -22.04 9.63
CA ALA A 560 4.38 -22.65 8.33
C ALA A 560 2.97 -22.64 7.76
N THR A 561 2.46 -21.47 7.32
CA THR A 561 1.18 -21.44 6.60
C THR A 561 1.06 -20.23 5.70
N PRO A 562 0.41 -20.33 4.53
CA PRO A 562 0.10 -19.16 3.72
C PRO A 562 -0.68 -18.11 4.53
N PRO A 563 -0.38 -16.81 4.38
CA PRO A 563 -0.96 -15.78 5.22
C PRO A 563 -2.47 -15.63 5.07
N MET A 564 -3.03 -15.90 3.89
CA MET A 564 -4.46 -15.83 3.60
C MET A 564 -4.93 -17.14 2.96
N GLY A 565 -5.47 -18.06 3.78
CA GLY A 565 -5.85 -19.40 3.35
C GLY A 565 -7.35 -19.64 3.25
N TYR A 566 -8.19 -18.78 3.82
CA TYR A 566 -9.63 -18.95 3.88
C TYR A 566 -10.36 -17.62 3.77
N PHE A 567 -11.57 -17.63 3.19
CA PHE A 567 -12.41 -16.45 3.01
C PHE A 567 -13.85 -16.68 3.44
N VAL A 568 -14.55 -15.59 3.75
CA VAL A 568 -16.01 -15.49 3.85
C VAL A 568 -16.46 -14.33 2.98
N LYS A 569 -17.47 -14.51 2.13
CA LYS A 569 -18.08 -13.43 1.33
C LYS A 569 -19.52 -13.16 1.76
N LYS A 570 -19.89 -11.90 1.79
CA LYS A 570 -21.29 -11.46 1.91
C LYS A 570 -21.71 -10.73 0.64
N TYR A 571 -22.85 -11.10 0.11
CA TYR A 571 -23.45 -10.48 -1.06
C TYR A 571 -24.43 -9.37 -0.65
N GLU A 572 -24.79 -8.47 -1.57
CA GLU A 572 -25.70 -7.36 -1.30
C GLU A 572 -27.13 -7.82 -1.01
N VAL A 573 -27.53 -8.96 -1.58
CA VAL A 573 -28.83 -9.59 -1.34
C VAL A 573 -28.63 -10.84 -0.49
N ASP A 574 -29.30 -10.87 0.65
CA ASP A 574 -29.18 -11.92 1.68
C ASP A 574 -30.19 -13.07 1.45
N ASP A 575 -30.66 -13.26 0.22
CA ASP A 575 -31.58 -14.33 -0.11
C ASP A 575 -30.83 -15.64 -0.30
N GLN A 576 -30.92 -16.54 0.69
CA GLN A 576 -30.29 -17.89 0.64
C GLN A 576 -30.76 -18.71 -0.57
N ALA A 577 -31.94 -18.41 -1.13
CA ALA A 577 -32.51 -19.13 -2.28
C ALA A 577 -31.99 -18.59 -3.63
N SER A 578 -31.44 -17.37 -3.68
CA SER A 578 -31.00 -16.73 -4.93
C SER A 578 -29.52 -16.37 -4.96
N ALA A 579 -28.71 -16.93 -4.10
CA ALA A 579 -27.27 -16.67 -4.01
C ALA A 579 -26.49 -17.24 -5.21
N ASP A 580 -26.93 -16.85 -6.41
CA ASP A 580 -26.17 -16.99 -7.64
C ASP A 580 -25.08 -15.92 -7.62
N PRO A 581 -23.79 -16.27 -7.42
CA PRO A 581 -22.68 -15.31 -7.40
C PRO A 581 -22.55 -14.54 -8.72
N ASP A 582 -23.20 -15.01 -9.78
CA ASP A 582 -23.23 -14.37 -11.09
C ASP A 582 -24.30 -13.26 -11.17
N ARG A 583 -25.19 -13.14 -10.18
CA ARG A 583 -26.27 -12.15 -10.16
C ARG A 583 -26.09 -11.03 -9.15
N HIS A 584 -25.35 -11.26 -8.07
CA HIS A 584 -25.27 -10.31 -6.95
C HIS A 584 -23.84 -9.80 -6.72
N HIS A 585 -23.75 -8.52 -6.40
CA HIS A 585 -22.49 -7.91 -6.02
C HIS A 585 -21.98 -8.47 -4.69
N VAL A 586 -20.67 -8.71 -4.60
CA VAL A 586 -20.02 -8.94 -3.31
C VAL A 586 -19.99 -7.62 -2.57
N ARG A 587 -20.68 -7.55 -1.42
CA ARG A 587 -20.72 -6.37 -0.56
C ARG A 587 -19.41 -6.22 0.20
N TYR A 588 -18.91 -7.32 0.76
CA TYR A 588 -17.59 -7.39 1.39
C TYR A 588 -17.07 -8.83 1.42
N ALA A 589 -15.76 -8.93 1.53
CA ALA A 589 -15.07 -10.19 1.77
C ALA A 589 -14.23 -10.10 3.04
N LEU A 590 -14.20 -11.19 3.82
CA LEU A 590 -13.41 -11.34 5.03
C LEU A 590 -12.36 -12.41 4.78
N GLU A 591 -11.10 -12.09 5.05
CA GLU A 591 -9.96 -12.97 4.82
C GLU A 591 -9.09 -13.07 6.07
N GLY A 592 -8.78 -14.30 6.49
CA GLY A 592 -7.85 -14.51 7.59
C GLY A 592 -6.43 -14.14 7.17
N MET A 593 -5.82 -13.21 7.89
CA MET A 593 -4.52 -12.63 7.56
C MET A 593 -3.48 -12.94 8.63
N LEU A 594 -2.23 -13.14 8.25
CA LEU A 594 -1.08 -13.15 9.14
C LEU A 594 -0.34 -11.81 8.99
N ASN A 595 -0.12 -11.12 10.08
CA ASN A 595 0.73 -9.93 10.12
C ASN A 595 2.09 -10.27 10.73
N HIS A 596 3.10 -9.50 10.35
CA HIS A 596 4.42 -9.55 10.97
C HIS A 596 4.53 -8.56 12.13
N PRO A 597 5.57 -8.63 12.98
CA PRO A 597 5.65 -7.89 14.23
C PRO A 597 5.44 -6.37 14.12
N LEU A 598 6.01 -5.73 13.09
CA LEU A 598 5.87 -4.29 12.89
C LEU A 598 4.44 -3.91 12.54
N ALA A 599 3.83 -4.61 11.59
CA ALA A 599 2.44 -4.40 11.21
C ALA A 599 1.50 -4.75 12.38
N HIS A 600 1.75 -5.85 13.08
CA HIS A 600 0.94 -6.27 14.23
C HIS A 600 0.93 -5.22 15.36
N ALA A 601 2.08 -4.61 15.66
CA ALA A 601 2.18 -3.56 16.67
C ALA A 601 1.29 -2.33 16.39
N GLN A 602 0.96 -2.08 15.12
CA GLN A 602 0.05 -0.99 14.75
C GLN A 602 -1.42 -1.37 14.97
N LEU A 603 -1.77 -2.65 14.85
CA LEU A 603 -3.15 -3.14 14.99
C LEU A 603 -3.60 -3.29 16.44
N VAL A 604 -2.70 -3.73 17.33
CA VAL A 604 -3.07 -3.95 18.73
C VAL A 604 -3.35 -2.62 19.45
N PRO A 605 -4.32 -2.61 20.41
CA PRO A 605 -4.67 -1.42 21.16
C PRO A 605 -3.50 -0.86 21.95
N TYR A 606 -3.46 0.45 22.12
CA TYR A 606 -2.51 1.12 23.00
C TYR A 606 -3.25 1.84 24.13
N GLU A 607 -3.32 1.22 25.29
CA GLU A 607 -3.84 1.81 26.54
C GLU A 607 -2.69 2.32 27.40
N SER A 608 -1.64 1.51 27.54
CA SER A 608 -0.36 1.81 28.15
C SER A 608 0.74 1.00 27.47
N ALA A 609 1.99 1.25 27.80
CA ALA A 609 3.12 0.48 27.31
C ALA A 609 3.03 -1.00 27.74
N GLU A 610 2.63 -1.25 29.00
CA GLU A 610 2.49 -2.59 29.56
C GLU A 610 1.37 -3.37 28.89
N SER A 611 0.20 -2.75 28.68
CA SER A 611 -0.93 -3.40 28.00
C SER A 611 -0.57 -3.72 26.56
N HIS A 612 0.06 -2.77 25.85
CA HIS A 612 0.50 -2.99 24.47
C HIS A 612 1.51 -4.16 24.38
N GLN A 613 2.50 -4.21 25.28
CA GLN A 613 3.44 -5.33 25.35
C GLN A 613 2.75 -6.65 25.70
N ALA A 614 1.74 -6.63 26.56
CA ALA A 614 0.95 -7.82 26.88
C ALA A 614 0.21 -8.37 25.66
N TYR A 615 -0.39 -7.52 24.83
CA TYR A 615 -0.98 -7.93 23.55
C TYR A 615 0.08 -8.49 22.60
N MET A 616 1.23 -7.83 22.46
CA MET A 616 2.31 -8.29 21.58
C MET A 616 2.85 -9.66 21.98
N LYS A 617 2.94 -9.99 23.26
CA LYS A 617 3.35 -11.32 23.77
C LYS A 617 2.37 -12.44 23.36
N ARG A 618 1.13 -12.09 23.03
CA ARG A 618 0.09 -13.04 22.60
C ARG A 618 -0.01 -13.16 21.07
N PHE A 619 1.04 -12.80 20.34
CA PHE A 619 1.09 -12.85 18.89
C PHE A 619 0.56 -14.18 18.33
N ASN A 620 1.05 -15.33 18.84
CA ASN A 620 0.65 -16.66 18.36
C ASN A 620 -0.80 -17.05 18.70
N GLN A 621 -1.45 -16.29 19.56
CA GLN A 621 -2.85 -16.46 20.01
C GLN A 621 -3.78 -15.43 19.36
N THR A 622 -3.26 -14.62 18.45
CA THR A 622 -4.01 -13.52 17.84
C THR A 622 -4.27 -13.80 16.36
N MET A 623 -5.55 -13.96 16.00
CA MET A 623 -5.97 -14.00 14.62
C MET A 623 -6.23 -12.59 14.11
N THR A 624 -5.72 -12.25 12.94
CA THR A 624 -6.09 -11.02 12.22
C THR A 624 -7.10 -11.35 11.12
N LEU A 625 -8.12 -10.51 11.01
CA LEU A 625 -9.10 -10.55 9.94
C LEU A 625 -9.01 -9.25 9.12
N ALA A 626 -8.84 -9.38 7.84
CA ALA A 626 -8.97 -8.30 6.87
C ALA A 626 -10.39 -8.34 6.30
N VAL A 627 -11.08 -7.21 6.37
CA VAL A 627 -12.41 -7.01 5.80
C VAL A 627 -12.29 -6.04 4.65
N MET A 628 -12.52 -6.50 3.44
CA MET A 628 -12.53 -5.68 2.23
C MET A 628 -13.95 -5.34 1.86
N PHE A 629 -14.26 -4.07 1.91
CA PHE A 629 -15.59 -3.54 1.61
C PHE A 629 -15.63 -2.94 0.20
N ARG A 630 -16.65 -3.27 -0.59
CA ARG A 630 -16.91 -2.68 -1.91
C ARG A 630 -17.41 -1.26 -1.73
N ASP A 631 -16.49 -0.30 -1.71
CA ASP A 631 -16.76 1.11 -1.51
C ASP A 631 -17.10 1.84 -2.82
N ARG A 632 -17.78 2.97 -2.71
CA ARG A 632 -18.02 3.87 -3.84
C ARG A 632 -16.74 4.60 -4.22
N PRO A 633 -16.49 4.82 -5.53
CA PRO A 633 -15.28 5.46 -6.03
C PRO A 633 -15.36 6.99 -5.91
N VAL A 634 -15.46 7.50 -4.67
CA VAL A 634 -15.61 8.94 -4.37
C VAL A 634 -14.28 9.66 -4.12
N GLY A 635 -13.18 8.91 -4.07
CA GLY A 635 -11.87 9.47 -3.84
C GLY A 635 -11.28 10.16 -5.06
N ARG A 636 -10.17 10.87 -4.83
CA ARG A 636 -9.43 11.59 -5.86
C ARG A 636 -7.93 11.49 -5.65
N VAL A 637 -7.19 11.16 -6.71
CA VAL A 637 -5.74 11.29 -6.76
C VAL A 637 -5.39 12.72 -7.18
N THR A 638 -4.46 13.34 -6.47
CA THR A 638 -3.91 14.66 -6.80
C THR A 638 -2.46 14.53 -7.31
N SER A 639 -1.87 15.61 -7.73
CA SER A 639 -0.47 15.62 -8.20
C SER A 639 0.54 15.18 -7.12
N ARG A 640 0.18 15.22 -5.84
CA ARG A 640 1.09 14.93 -4.71
C ARG A 640 0.59 13.90 -3.73
N ALA A 641 -0.73 13.71 -3.62
CA ALA A 641 -1.37 12.92 -2.59
C ALA A 641 -2.65 12.26 -3.11
N PHE A 642 -3.53 11.84 -2.23
CA PHE A 642 -4.91 11.46 -2.55
C PHE A 642 -5.87 11.91 -1.46
N GLU A 643 -7.10 12.16 -1.85
CA GLU A 643 -8.21 12.47 -0.97
C GLU A 643 -9.17 11.28 -0.99
N TYR A 644 -9.52 10.79 0.18
CA TYR A 644 -10.47 9.69 0.31
C TYR A 644 -11.18 9.74 1.66
N GLU A 645 -12.50 9.65 1.58
CA GLU A 645 -13.39 9.40 2.72
C GLU A 645 -14.44 8.39 2.28
N LEU A 646 -14.83 7.49 3.19
CA LEU A 646 -15.91 6.54 2.92
C LEU A 646 -17.20 7.31 2.69
N ALA A 647 -17.93 7.00 1.61
CA ALA A 647 -19.21 7.64 1.29
C ALA A 647 -20.23 7.37 2.41
N GLU A 648 -21.13 8.31 2.68
CA GLU A 648 -22.13 8.17 3.75
C GLU A 648 -23.06 6.98 3.49
N GLU A 649 -23.39 6.73 2.25
CA GLU A 649 -24.22 5.60 1.80
C GLU A 649 -23.57 4.23 2.09
N ASP A 650 -22.25 4.21 2.23
CA ASP A 650 -21.49 3.00 2.51
C ASP A 650 -21.35 2.71 4.01
N HIS A 651 -21.65 3.69 4.88
CA HIS A 651 -21.44 3.57 6.33
C HIS A 651 -22.20 2.39 6.95
N ALA A 652 -23.45 2.16 6.55
CA ALA A 652 -24.25 1.06 7.08
C ALA A 652 -23.70 -0.31 6.69
N GLY A 653 -23.27 -0.44 5.42
CA GLY A 653 -22.64 -1.67 4.93
C GLY A 653 -21.29 -1.96 5.56
N TRP A 654 -20.51 -0.91 5.77
CA TRP A 654 -19.23 -1.02 6.44
C TRP A 654 -19.36 -1.42 7.91
N LEU A 655 -20.36 -0.86 8.61
CA LEU A 655 -20.72 -1.24 9.98
C LEU A 655 -21.15 -2.72 10.05
N ASP A 656 -21.97 -3.18 9.10
CA ASP A 656 -22.38 -4.58 9.02
C ASP A 656 -21.18 -5.51 8.85
N ALA A 657 -20.20 -5.13 8.03
CA ALA A 657 -18.97 -5.88 7.83
C ALA A 657 -18.15 -6.02 9.13
N LEU A 658 -18.04 -4.94 9.93
CA LEU A 658 -17.37 -4.96 11.24
C LEU A 658 -18.09 -5.91 12.21
N ARG A 659 -19.41 -5.79 12.31
CA ARG A 659 -20.24 -6.60 13.20
C ARG A 659 -20.19 -8.07 12.82
N THR A 660 -20.27 -8.38 11.52
CA THR A 660 -20.16 -9.76 11.02
C THR A 660 -18.82 -10.37 11.35
N GLY A 661 -17.72 -9.64 11.12
CA GLY A 661 -16.39 -10.13 11.46
C GLY A 661 -16.20 -10.37 12.96
N ALA A 662 -16.73 -9.46 13.82
CA ALA A 662 -16.69 -9.65 15.27
C ALA A 662 -17.50 -10.88 15.71
N ARG A 663 -18.69 -11.09 15.14
CA ARG A 663 -19.51 -12.30 15.41
C ARG A 663 -18.80 -13.58 15.01
N ILE A 664 -18.15 -13.60 13.84
CA ILE A 664 -17.33 -14.73 13.39
C ILE A 664 -16.23 -15.04 14.39
N MET A 665 -15.50 -14.01 14.87
CA MET A 665 -14.41 -14.22 15.81
C MET A 665 -14.88 -14.80 17.15
N PHE A 666 -15.97 -14.28 17.71
CA PHE A 666 -16.55 -14.85 18.95
C PHE A 666 -17.09 -16.26 18.74
N ALA A 667 -17.77 -16.50 17.62
CA ALA A 667 -18.25 -17.85 17.26
C ALA A 667 -17.09 -18.85 17.04
N ALA A 668 -15.92 -18.36 16.65
CA ALA A 668 -14.70 -19.15 16.55
C ALA A 668 -14.01 -19.40 17.91
N GLY A 669 -14.47 -18.78 19.01
CA GLY A 669 -13.90 -18.94 20.35
C GLY A 669 -12.95 -17.82 20.80
N ALA A 670 -12.96 -16.65 20.14
CA ALA A 670 -12.18 -15.51 20.61
C ALA A 670 -12.69 -15.03 21.97
N ARG A 671 -11.77 -14.77 22.91
CA ARG A 671 -12.08 -14.15 24.21
C ARG A 671 -12.36 -12.66 24.11
N ARG A 672 -11.69 -12.01 23.18
CA ARG A 672 -11.77 -10.57 22.94
C ARG A 672 -11.60 -10.32 21.46
N VAL A 673 -12.27 -9.27 20.98
CA VAL A 673 -12.07 -8.73 19.64
C VAL A 673 -11.66 -7.27 19.77
N PHE A 674 -10.59 -6.85 19.12
CA PHE A 674 -10.11 -5.48 19.15
C PHE A 674 -9.81 -4.94 17.75
N PHE A 675 -10.15 -3.69 17.56
CA PHE A 675 -10.11 -3.02 16.26
C PHE A 675 -8.93 -2.04 16.18
N ASN A 676 -8.40 -1.88 14.97
CA ASN A 676 -7.42 -0.83 14.68
C ASN A 676 -8.10 0.55 14.74
N ALA A 677 -8.23 1.06 15.95
CA ALA A 677 -8.88 2.32 16.26
C ALA A 677 -7.96 3.24 17.06
N HIS A 678 -8.19 4.55 16.97
CA HIS A 678 -7.40 5.51 17.72
C HIS A 678 -7.53 5.28 19.23
N ARG A 679 -8.76 5.20 19.75
CA ARG A 679 -9.02 4.73 21.11
C ARG A 679 -9.08 3.22 21.16
N PRO A 680 -8.65 2.59 22.24
CA PRO A 680 -8.90 1.17 22.44
C PRO A 680 -10.36 0.84 22.26
N LEU A 681 -10.65 0.03 21.25
CA LEU A 681 -11.97 -0.48 20.91
C LEU A 681 -11.90 -1.99 21.05
N ILE A 682 -12.31 -2.48 22.21
CA ILE A 682 -12.16 -3.87 22.65
C ILE A 682 -13.53 -4.39 23.05
N LEU A 683 -13.94 -5.49 22.45
CA LEU A 683 -15.13 -6.26 22.82
C LEU A 683 -14.69 -7.50 23.60
N SER A 684 -15.31 -7.78 24.74
CA SER A 684 -15.01 -8.93 25.57
C SER A 684 -16.12 -10.00 25.55
N GLU A 685 -17.25 -9.68 24.95
CA GLU A 685 -18.39 -10.60 24.80
C GLU A 685 -19.25 -10.22 23.59
N PRO A 686 -19.98 -11.19 22.98
CA PRO A 686 -20.82 -10.95 21.80
C PRO A 686 -21.91 -9.88 21.99
N ALA A 687 -22.46 -9.76 23.20
CA ALA A 687 -23.52 -8.79 23.50
C ALA A 687 -23.09 -7.33 23.26
N GLN A 688 -21.81 -7.03 23.39
CA GLN A 688 -21.25 -5.69 23.19
C GLN A 688 -21.18 -5.25 21.71
N ILE A 689 -21.34 -6.19 20.75
CA ILE A 689 -21.12 -5.90 19.33
C ILE A 689 -22.03 -4.77 18.85
N ASP A 690 -23.33 -4.91 19.03
CA ASP A 690 -24.30 -3.97 18.46
C ASP A 690 -24.37 -2.64 19.23
N GLU A 691 -24.07 -2.66 20.52
CA GLU A 691 -23.99 -1.46 21.35
C GLU A 691 -22.76 -0.62 21.03
N THR A 692 -21.58 -1.27 20.93
CA THR A 692 -20.30 -0.58 20.77
C THR A 692 -20.04 -0.18 19.33
N LEU A 693 -20.30 -1.08 18.37
CA LEU A 693 -20.14 -0.80 16.95
C LEU A 693 -21.39 -0.09 16.43
N SER A 694 -21.31 1.22 16.29
CA SER A 694 -22.41 2.10 15.92
C SER A 694 -22.12 2.94 14.67
N LEU A 695 -23.17 3.47 14.01
CA LEU A 695 -22.99 4.40 12.89
C LEU A 695 -22.23 5.66 13.29
N GLU A 696 -22.38 6.11 14.54
CA GLU A 696 -21.64 7.26 15.05
C GLU A 696 -20.14 6.98 15.10
N LEU A 697 -19.73 5.76 15.48
CA LEU A 697 -18.33 5.33 15.44
C LEU A 697 -17.75 5.43 14.01
N VAL A 698 -18.53 5.01 13.02
CA VAL A 698 -18.16 5.07 11.60
C VAL A 698 -18.06 6.53 11.14
N ARG A 699 -19.08 7.35 11.39
CA ARG A 699 -19.13 8.79 11.03
C ARG A 699 -17.98 9.57 11.66
N GLN A 700 -17.57 9.25 12.87
CA GLN A 700 -16.44 9.88 13.55
C GLN A 700 -15.09 9.41 13.01
N GLN A 701 -15.06 8.46 12.10
CA GLN A 701 -13.85 7.89 11.49
C GLN A 701 -12.79 7.51 12.56
N ARG A 702 -13.24 6.77 13.57
CA ARG A 702 -12.39 6.34 14.69
C ARG A 702 -11.59 5.09 14.36
N ILE A 703 -12.03 4.29 13.38
CA ILE A 703 -11.35 3.09 12.88
C ILE A 703 -10.52 3.50 11.65
N GLN A 704 -9.29 3.03 11.60
CA GLN A 704 -8.37 3.33 10.51
C GLN A 704 -8.63 2.41 9.31
N ILE A 705 -8.60 2.98 8.12
CA ILE A 705 -8.65 2.25 6.87
C ILE A 705 -7.22 2.01 6.39
N THR A 706 -6.91 0.75 6.04
CA THR A 706 -5.67 0.38 5.38
C THR A 706 -6.01 -0.35 4.09
N SER A 707 -5.23 -0.18 3.03
CA SER A 707 -5.51 -0.87 1.77
C SER A 707 -4.25 -1.21 0.99
N GLY A 708 -4.27 -2.38 0.35
CA GLY A 708 -3.37 -2.79 -0.70
C GLY A 708 -4.06 -2.90 -2.07
N HIS A 709 -5.30 -2.38 -2.19
CA HIS A 709 -6.15 -2.52 -3.37
C HIS A 709 -6.62 -1.17 -3.96
N PRO A 710 -5.72 -0.17 -4.14
CA PRO A 710 -6.13 1.08 -4.74
C PRO A 710 -6.49 0.89 -6.21
N MET A 711 -7.57 1.57 -6.66
CA MET A 711 -8.06 1.50 -8.02
C MET A 711 -8.72 2.81 -8.45
N GLY A 712 -8.90 3.00 -9.76
CA GLY A 712 -9.44 4.24 -10.31
C GLY A 712 -8.40 5.35 -10.50
N GLY A 713 -8.84 6.51 -10.96
CA GLY A 713 -7.99 7.65 -11.31
C GLY A 713 -7.72 7.81 -12.80
N CYS A 714 -7.85 6.73 -13.61
CA CYS A 714 -7.82 6.76 -15.08
C CYS A 714 -8.95 5.89 -15.64
N ALA A 715 -10.15 6.01 -15.08
CA ALA A 715 -11.24 5.09 -15.29
C ALA A 715 -11.60 4.89 -16.76
N LEU A 716 -11.84 3.62 -17.13
CA LEU A 716 -12.35 3.24 -18.44
C LEU A 716 -13.87 3.51 -18.56
N GLY A 717 -14.32 3.77 -19.77
CA GLY A 717 -15.75 3.93 -20.06
C GLY A 717 -16.01 4.46 -21.47
N GLY A 718 -17.31 4.62 -21.78
CA GLY A 718 -17.78 5.02 -23.10
C GLY A 718 -17.99 6.53 -23.29
N ASP A 719 -17.92 7.32 -22.24
CA ASP A 719 -18.13 8.79 -22.33
C ASP A 719 -16.80 9.53 -22.23
N ARG A 720 -16.29 9.96 -23.35
CA ARG A 720 -15.09 10.78 -23.48
C ARG A 720 -15.06 12.01 -22.55
N ARG A 721 -16.19 12.58 -22.17
CA ARG A 721 -16.24 13.76 -21.28
C ARG A 721 -15.96 13.39 -19.83
N ARG A 722 -16.24 12.15 -19.43
CA ARG A 722 -16.18 11.65 -18.07
C ARG A 722 -15.03 10.66 -17.85
N ASP A 723 -14.72 9.85 -18.88
CA ASP A 723 -13.78 8.74 -18.78
C ASP A 723 -12.41 9.13 -19.38
N VAL A 724 -11.33 8.56 -18.84
CA VAL A 724 -9.95 8.88 -19.30
C VAL A 724 -9.57 8.06 -20.51
N VAL A 725 -10.01 6.81 -20.54
CA VAL A 725 -9.73 5.87 -21.64
C VAL A 725 -10.98 5.10 -22.04
N ASP A 726 -10.94 4.52 -23.24
CA ASP A 726 -11.96 3.58 -23.69
C ASP A 726 -11.75 2.18 -23.08
N SER A 727 -12.63 1.23 -23.41
CA SER A 727 -12.58 -0.14 -22.90
C SER A 727 -11.35 -0.95 -23.36
N ARG A 728 -10.63 -0.47 -24.37
CA ARG A 728 -9.36 -1.02 -24.86
C ARG A 728 -8.14 -0.32 -24.25
N GLY A 729 -8.36 0.51 -23.23
CA GLY A 729 -7.32 1.28 -22.55
C GLY A 729 -6.75 2.44 -23.36
N ARG A 730 -7.32 2.79 -24.53
CA ARG A 730 -6.84 3.90 -25.38
C ARG A 730 -7.29 5.24 -24.81
N SER A 731 -6.36 6.19 -24.70
CA SER A 731 -6.69 7.55 -24.28
C SER A 731 -7.70 8.20 -25.24
N TRP A 732 -8.71 8.85 -24.66
CA TRP A 732 -9.67 9.65 -25.44
C TRP A 732 -9.08 10.93 -26.02
N ASP A 733 -7.96 11.41 -25.48
CA ASP A 733 -7.40 12.73 -25.79
C ASP A 733 -6.07 12.68 -26.55
N VAL A 734 -5.31 11.58 -26.40
CA VAL A 734 -3.96 11.45 -26.92
C VAL A 734 -3.83 10.18 -27.77
N ASP A 735 -3.42 10.35 -29.04
CA ASP A 735 -3.11 9.22 -29.91
C ASP A 735 -1.84 8.49 -29.48
N GLY A 736 -1.81 7.16 -29.59
CA GLY A 736 -0.66 6.33 -29.20
C GLY A 736 -0.44 6.22 -27.69
N LEU A 737 -1.38 6.68 -26.84
CA LEU A 737 -1.34 6.57 -25.40
C LEU A 737 -2.39 5.60 -24.87
N TYR A 738 -1.97 4.67 -24.04
CA TYR A 738 -2.79 3.62 -23.41
C TYR A 738 -2.58 3.61 -21.89
N VAL A 739 -3.59 3.11 -21.17
CA VAL A 739 -3.47 2.80 -19.73
C VAL A 739 -3.80 1.33 -19.52
N ALA A 740 -3.04 0.63 -18.67
CA ALA A 740 -3.21 -0.81 -18.46
C ALA A 740 -2.83 -1.23 -17.02
N ASP A 741 -3.44 -0.61 -16.01
CA ASP A 741 -3.26 -0.97 -14.59
C ASP A 741 -4.58 -0.80 -13.81
N SER A 742 -4.55 -0.92 -12.48
CA SER A 742 -5.76 -0.80 -11.66
C SER A 742 -6.38 0.60 -11.67
N SER A 743 -5.72 1.62 -12.23
CA SER A 743 -6.34 2.94 -12.42
C SER A 743 -7.49 2.93 -13.43
N LEU A 744 -7.54 1.91 -14.30
CA LEU A 744 -8.65 1.69 -15.25
C LEU A 744 -9.97 1.38 -14.56
N LEU A 745 -9.95 0.73 -13.40
CA LEU A 745 -11.14 0.18 -12.76
C LEU A 745 -12.07 1.32 -12.34
N PRO A 746 -13.27 1.44 -12.95
CA PRO A 746 -14.15 2.57 -12.68
C PRO A 746 -14.88 2.46 -11.35
N THR A 747 -14.92 1.25 -10.76
CA THR A 747 -15.56 0.95 -9.48
C THR A 747 -14.76 -0.08 -8.69
N SER A 748 -14.97 -0.12 -7.37
CA SER A 748 -14.47 -1.18 -6.51
C SER A 748 -15.08 -2.54 -6.88
N LEU A 749 -14.26 -3.60 -6.81
CA LEU A 749 -14.67 -4.95 -7.24
C LEU A 749 -15.39 -5.76 -6.16
N GLY A 750 -15.14 -5.49 -4.88
CA GLY A 750 -15.58 -6.35 -3.77
C GLY A 750 -14.72 -7.61 -3.58
N VAL A 751 -13.72 -7.81 -4.43
CA VAL A 751 -12.72 -8.90 -4.35
C VAL A 751 -11.32 -8.36 -4.72
N ASN A 752 -10.26 -9.12 -4.41
CA ASN A 752 -8.88 -8.74 -4.69
C ASN A 752 -8.68 -8.45 -6.20
N PRO A 753 -8.17 -7.28 -6.60
CA PRO A 753 -8.24 -6.81 -8.00
C PRO A 753 -7.17 -7.40 -8.93
N CYS A 754 -6.14 -8.05 -8.39
CA CYS A 754 -4.93 -8.39 -9.15
C CYS A 754 -5.23 -9.27 -10.37
N TYR A 755 -6.10 -10.27 -10.23
CA TYR A 755 -6.46 -11.18 -11.31
C TYR A 755 -7.26 -10.47 -12.42
N THR A 756 -8.14 -9.55 -12.05
CA THR A 756 -8.84 -8.67 -13.01
C THR A 756 -7.86 -7.79 -13.79
N VAL A 757 -6.87 -7.21 -13.09
CA VAL A 757 -5.84 -6.36 -13.75
C VAL A 757 -4.96 -7.18 -14.68
N TYR A 758 -4.64 -8.44 -14.35
CA TYR A 758 -3.96 -9.36 -15.28
C TYR A 758 -4.77 -9.57 -16.57
N ALA A 759 -6.08 -9.87 -16.42
CA ALA A 759 -6.96 -10.12 -17.56
C ALA A 759 -7.10 -8.88 -18.44
N LEU A 760 -7.32 -7.70 -17.86
CA LEU A 760 -7.36 -6.42 -18.60
C LEU A 760 -6.03 -6.12 -19.28
N GLY A 761 -4.89 -6.30 -18.60
CA GLY A 761 -3.57 -6.11 -19.21
C GLY A 761 -3.34 -7.03 -20.40
N ARG A 762 -3.75 -8.30 -20.29
CA ARG A 762 -3.67 -9.26 -21.38
C ARG A 762 -4.61 -8.90 -22.54
N PHE A 763 -5.84 -8.53 -22.24
CA PHE A 763 -6.84 -8.09 -23.23
C PHE A 763 -6.34 -6.85 -23.99
N ILE A 764 -5.88 -5.81 -23.30
CA ILE A 764 -5.37 -4.57 -23.89
C ILE A 764 -4.11 -4.86 -24.72
N GLY A 765 -3.18 -5.66 -24.20
CA GLY A 765 -1.95 -6.03 -24.91
C GLY A 765 -2.23 -6.75 -26.22
N ARG A 766 -3.21 -7.66 -26.22
CA ARG A 766 -3.63 -8.40 -27.41
C ARG A 766 -4.29 -7.49 -28.45
N THR A 767 -5.22 -6.65 -27.99
CA THR A 767 -5.90 -5.68 -28.86
C THR A 767 -4.89 -4.71 -29.49
N LEU A 768 -3.92 -4.20 -28.70
CA LEU A 768 -2.87 -3.32 -29.21
C LEU A 768 -1.95 -4.04 -30.20
N ALA A 769 -1.63 -5.32 -29.98
CA ALA A 769 -0.84 -6.11 -30.92
C ALA A 769 -1.58 -6.31 -32.26
N ASP A 770 -2.88 -6.59 -32.22
CA ASP A 770 -3.71 -6.73 -33.39
C ASP A 770 -3.82 -5.39 -34.19
N GLU A 771 -3.92 -4.24 -33.50
CA GLU A 771 -3.88 -2.89 -34.11
C GLU A 771 -2.52 -2.57 -34.78
N ILE A 772 -1.41 -3.11 -34.26
CA ILE A 772 -0.08 -2.90 -34.84
C ILE A 772 0.13 -3.79 -36.10
N GLY A 773 -0.45 -5.00 -36.07
CA GLY A 773 -0.36 -5.95 -37.19
C GLY A 773 -1.29 -5.65 -38.35
N ALA A 774 -2.34 -4.84 -38.12
CA ALA A 774 -3.27 -4.38 -39.14
C ALA A 774 -2.73 -3.14 -39.88
#